data_1f8703e31adac0bb91c43d0cd068c62f
#
_entry.id   1f8703e31adac0bb91c43d0cd068c62f
#
_cell.length_a   1.000
_cell.length_b   1.000
_cell.length_c   1.000
_cell.angle_alpha   90.00
_cell.angle_beta   90.00
_cell.angle_gamma   90.00
#
_symmetry.space_group_name_H-M   'P 1'
#
loop_
_entity.id
_entity.type
_entity.pdbx_description
1 polymer ?
#
loop_
_entity_poly.entity_id
_entity_poly.type
_entity_poly.pdbx_seq_one_letter_code
_entity_poly.pdbx_strand_id
1 'polypeptide(L)'
;MRLAGRILFPAAVVGATIAGVFGFEPSVHTYAVESYSEAADTVIYVNDGYKKRRSGNFEKTFIADSLLAGMDSLDAESLDTLRVLLARDTIKVPDSLRLTDPFRYRYYIALVDSLTHILTRDSLRKSIAEFFQAGDTLSARADSAILHRLDSIYYADSARAVHLAFLAWYNSLDKKARRRYDIEQREKAKMRVSDSLRQEKEIRQGIRDSITQYTPRILESFAIPDSLYYKRIFTWTLDDDFHKMRFHPLDTGYNYYYHDYPFLRKDVNATWLGVAGSPVLHYDYFQQQSREGVEFYNAQEPWAKNPRSLQHFNTKTPYTELAYWGTLLAGDEKESDNLHIFTTQNILPSLNFRLCYDRFGGGGILQNEKTINKNFDAAVNYTGKRYLAHAGYIYNMVSRGENGGVADEYWVRDTTVDHREIPVVSSSAQSKIVKHTGFLDQQVRIPFDLGKRIRAKRDTSFHYNPDSLDKNITTAYIGHSTEWSTYTRKYVTQGDIMGVGDSLRVMKLDNKLFLKLQPWREDGVVSKLNVGIGDHLLHYYDSVSTRPTRHVDNSFYVYAGVEGKLFRRVDWDAKMDYVLAGWNFSDFGVEANALMRFFPFRRAKRSPLSLSLHAETSLRAPNHYQQFMNTRNFKWDNDFSKVSTTKAEAALDIPHWRLGVNLGYALLGNPLYYDTESIIRQHDAPVHIIKASLREEFVIAKFLHLDNRILFQLSTNQDVVPLPMVAGNLRWFVQFVVQRDETKTHNIMEMQIGINALCNTPWYAPAWNPELGVFHNQNEVKYTNGPILDLFVNIQWKRACIFVKWENFAKGWPLEHRDYFTADGFISSPSSVKFGVYWPFYIQPHRNGAAGHSHDN
;
A
#
# COMPACT_ATOMS: atom_id res chain seq x y z
N MET A 1 -13.87 -32.07 -10.95
CA MET A 1 -13.10 -32.58 -9.81
C MET A 1 -11.68 -33.08 -10.14
N ARG A 2 -11.38 -33.58 -11.38
CA ARG A 2 -10.00 -33.98 -11.72
C ARG A 2 -9.07 -32.85 -12.18
N LEU A 3 -9.58 -31.67 -12.53
CA LEU A 3 -8.76 -30.48 -12.88
C LEU A 3 -8.31 -29.66 -11.68
N ALA A 4 -9.11 -29.60 -10.62
CA ALA A 4 -8.74 -28.90 -9.38
C ALA A 4 -7.53 -29.54 -8.69
N GLY A 5 -7.37 -30.86 -8.78
CA GLY A 5 -6.21 -31.58 -8.22
C GLY A 5 -4.89 -31.36 -8.95
N ARG A 6 -4.92 -30.89 -10.21
CA ARG A 6 -3.68 -30.62 -10.98
C ARG A 6 -3.13 -29.22 -10.81
N ILE A 7 -3.94 -28.28 -10.37
CA ILE A 7 -3.52 -26.87 -10.15
C ILE A 7 -3.09 -26.63 -8.70
N LEU A 8 -3.64 -27.38 -7.74
CA LEU A 8 -3.27 -27.27 -6.32
C LEU A 8 -1.99 -28.01 -5.95
N PHE A 9 -1.61 -29.04 -6.71
CA PHE A 9 -0.42 -29.87 -6.41
C PHE A 9 0.92 -29.12 -6.56
N PRO A 10 1.15 -28.22 -7.54
CA PRO A 10 2.39 -27.46 -7.61
C PRO A 10 2.52 -26.39 -6.52
N ALA A 11 1.40 -25.80 -6.07
CA ALA A 11 1.42 -24.77 -5.02
C ALA A 11 1.70 -25.38 -3.63
N ALA A 12 1.16 -26.56 -3.37
CA ALA A 12 1.43 -27.30 -2.13
C ALA A 12 2.86 -27.86 -2.08
N VAL A 13 3.42 -28.28 -3.22
CA VAL A 13 4.82 -28.75 -3.30
C VAL A 13 5.80 -27.61 -3.11
N VAL A 14 5.53 -26.40 -3.62
CA VAL A 14 6.38 -25.23 -3.40
C VAL A 14 6.32 -24.78 -1.92
N GLY A 15 5.14 -24.81 -1.29
CA GLY A 15 5.00 -24.52 0.14
C GLY A 15 5.68 -25.57 1.03
N ALA A 16 5.57 -26.83 0.69
CA ALA A 16 6.18 -27.94 1.45
C ALA A 16 7.70 -28.03 1.25
N THR A 17 8.22 -27.70 0.05
CA THR A 17 9.66 -27.69 -0.23
C THR A 17 10.37 -26.55 0.47
N ILE A 18 9.71 -25.41 0.68
CA ILE A 18 10.27 -24.27 1.44
C ILE A 18 10.24 -24.56 2.96
N ALA A 19 9.24 -25.29 3.46
CA ALA A 19 9.17 -25.68 4.86
C ALA A 19 10.12 -26.84 5.22
N GLY A 20 10.48 -27.69 4.27
CA GLY A 20 11.37 -28.85 4.47
C GLY A 20 12.86 -28.54 4.43
N VAL A 21 13.27 -27.37 3.93
CA VAL A 21 14.70 -26.98 3.84
C VAL A 21 15.21 -26.32 5.13
N PHE A 22 14.30 -25.79 5.97
CA PHE A 22 14.67 -25.17 7.24
C PHE A 22 13.93 -25.84 8.39
N GLY A 23 14.55 -26.90 8.93
CA GLY A 23 14.08 -27.55 10.14
C GLY A 23 14.19 -26.61 11.36
N PHE A 24 13.10 -25.96 11.71
CA PHE A 24 12.93 -25.27 12.98
C PHE A 24 11.71 -25.83 13.69
N GLU A 25 11.96 -26.59 14.74
CA GLU A 25 10.96 -26.86 15.76
C GLU A 25 10.71 -25.60 16.59
N PRO A 26 9.45 -25.20 16.83
CA PRO A 26 9.17 -24.06 17.70
C PRO A 26 9.21 -24.51 19.16
N SER A 27 10.23 -24.10 19.90
CA SER A 27 10.23 -24.15 21.35
C SER A 27 9.27 -23.10 21.91
N VAL A 28 8.16 -23.56 22.46
CA VAL A 28 7.17 -22.76 23.16
C VAL A 28 7.69 -22.44 24.55
N HIS A 29 8.10 -21.19 24.78
CA HIS A 29 8.23 -20.65 26.13
C HIS A 29 6.97 -19.88 26.48
N THR A 30 6.15 -20.50 27.30
CA THR A 30 5.00 -19.89 27.96
C THR A 30 5.49 -19.01 29.11
N TYR A 31 5.28 -17.68 28.98
CA TYR A 31 5.26 -16.82 30.16
C TYR A 31 3.81 -16.59 30.57
N ALA A 32 3.46 -17.10 31.72
CA ALA A 32 2.21 -16.80 32.40
C ALA A 32 2.30 -15.38 32.96
N VAL A 33 1.44 -14.47 32.50
CA VAL A 33 1.14 -13.20 33.14
C VAL A 33 -0.30 -13.26 33.58
N GLU A 34 -0.45 -13.19 34.88
CA GLU A 34 -1.67 -13.43 35.64
C GLU A 34 -2.78 -12.42 35.35
N SER A 35 -3.97 -12.94 35.27
CA SER A 35 -5.25 -12.28 35.13
C SER A 35 -5.73 -11.71 36.47
N TYR A 36 -5.24 -10.55 36.88
CA TYR A 36 -5.75 -9.86 38.07
C TYR A 36 -6.61 -8.60 37.82
N SER A 37 -6.75 -8.16 36.56
CA SER A 37 -7.50 -6.92 36.26
C SER A 37 -9.01 -7.09 36.08
N GLU A 38 -9.49 -8.31 35.77
CA GLU A 38 -10.92 -8.50 35.48
C GLU A 38 -11.80 -8.62 36.72
N ALA A 39 -11.24 -9.09 37.83
CA ALA A 39 -12.04 -9.22 39.08
C ALA A 39 -12.26 -7.85 39.75
N ALA A 40 -11.29 -6.94 39.67
CA ALA A 40 -11.43 -5.59 40.23
C ALA A 40 -12.43 -4.72 39.47
N ASP A 41 -12.44 -4.82 38.15
CA ASP A 41 -13.37 -4.09 37.30
C ASP A 41 -14.83 -4.57 37.46
N THR A 42 -15.04 -5.85 37.77
CA THR A 42 -16.37 -6.42 37.97
C THR A 42 -17.01 -5.92 39.29
N VAL A 43 -16.19 -5.72 40.31
CA VAL A 43 -16.63 -5.20 41.63
C VAL A 43 -17.02 -3.72 41.55
N ILE A 44 -16.28 -2.89 40.84
CA ILE A 44 -16.57 -1.45 40.66
C ILE A 44 -17.90 -1.24 39.90
N TYR A 45 -18.28 -2.15 39.05
CA TYR A 45 -19.48 -2.03 38.21
C TYR A 45 -20.79 -2.41 38.88
N VAL A 46 -20.77 -3.30 39.81
CA VAL A 46 -21.95 -3.57 40.61
C VAL A 46 -22.36 -2.32 41.41
N ASN A 47 -21.40 -1.48 41.72
CA ASN A 47 -21.62 -0.25 42.49
C ASN A 47 -22.28 0.89 41.70
N ASP A 48 -21.91 1.09 40.41
CA ASP A 48 -22.51 2.19 39.63
C ASP A 48 -23.98 1.96 39.23
N GLY A 49 -24.41 0.71 39.14
CA GLY A 49 -25.80 0.35 38.89
C GLY A 49 -26.73 0.64 40.11
N TYR A 50 -26.18 0.59 41.32
CA TYR A 50 -26.93 0.77 42.56
C TYR A 50 -27.17 2.24 42.93
N LYS A 51 -26.32 3.17 42.49
CA LYS A 51 -26.50 4.61 42.79
C LYS A 51 -27.83 5.22 42.28
N LYS A 52 -28.51 4.55 41.36
CA LYS A 52 -29.77 5.05 40.77
C LYS A 52 -31.08 4.45 41.36
N ARG A 53 -31.05 3.52 42.33
CA ARG A 53 -32.27 2.93 42.86
C ARG A 53 -32.20 2.71 44.37
N ARG A 54 -32.79 3.65 45.12
CA ARG A 54 -33.49 3.60 46.42
C ARG A 54 -32.77 3.12 47.69
N SER A 55 -32.69 4.10 48.53
CA SER A 55 -33.16 4.13 49.94
C SER A 55 -32.75 3.04 50.90
N GLY A 56 -31.94 3.38 51.79
CA GLY A 56 -31.99 3.14 53.20
C GLY A 56 -31.00 2.12 53.76
N ASN A 57 -30.82 0.97 53.20
CA ASN A 57 -30.03 -0.09 53.87
C ASN A 57 -28.74 -0.47 53.13
N PHE A 58 -28.60 -0.20 51.84
CA PHE A 58 -27.38 -0.50 51.05
C PHE A 58 -26.33 0.62 51.07
N GLU A 59 -26.74 1.86 51.34
CA GLU A 59 -25.83 2.99 51.49
C GLU A 59 -24.84 2.84 52.64
N LYS A 60 -25.20 2.06 53.67
CA LYS A 60 -24.32 1.85 54.85
C LYS A 60 -23.15 0.91 54.59
N THR A 61 -23.28 -0.06 53.69
CA THR A 61 -22.19 -0.94 53.26
C THR A 61 -21.24 -0.19 52.29
N PHE A 62 -21.80 0.72 51.53
CA PHE A 62 -21.01 1.56 50.60
C PHE A 62 -20.20 2.65 51.30
N ILE A 63 -20.73 3.17 52.41
CA ILE A 63 -20.02 4.11 53.28
C ILE A 63 -18.80 3.46 53.94
N ALA A 64 -18.84 2.15 54.24
CA ALA A 64 -17.70 1.41 54.77
C ALA A 64 -16.56 1.28 53.73
N ASP A 65 -16.88 1.00 52.46
CA ASP A 65 -15.87 0.89 51.37
C ASP A 65 -15.29 2.29 50.97
N SER A 66 -16.11 3.33 50.99
CA SER A 66 -15.64 4.71 50.76
C SER A 66 -14.84 5.28 51.93
N LEU A 67 -15.17 4.87 53.18
CA LEU A 67 -14.36 5.15 54.36
C LEU A 67 -13.03 4.38 54.32
N LEU A 68 -12.99 3.14 53.85
CA LEU A 68 -11.79 2.33 53.68
C LEU A 68 -10.85 2.93 52.56
N ALA A 69 -11.42 3.41 51.48
CA ALA A 69 -10.68 4.09 50.43
C ALA A 69 -10.14 5.46 50.87
N GLY A 70 -10.78 6.13 51.78
CA GLY A 70 -10.36 7.37 52.44
C GLY A 70 -9.35 7.20 53.59
N MET A 71 -9.20 5.94 54.09
CA MET A 71 -8.39 5.63 55.28
C MET A 71 -6.90 5.42 54.99
N ASP A 72 -6.46 5.43 53.76
CA ASP A 72 -5.02 5.49 53.41
C ASP A 72 -4.37 6.86 53.77
N SER A 73 -5.19 7.83 54.19
CA SER A 73 -4.78 9.18 54.61
C SER A 73 -5.09 9.48 56.09
N LEU A 74 -5.34 8.48 56.93
CA LEU A 74 -5.55 8.68 58.35
C LEU A 74 -4.22 9.11 59.03
N ASP A 75 -4.29 10.25 59.75
CA ASP A 75 -3.18 10.74 60.55
C ASP A 75 -2.78 9.68 61.62
N ALA A 76 -1.47 9.68 61.98
CA ALA A 76 -0.90 8.78 62.95
C ALA A 76 -1.66 8.82 64.33
N GLU A 77 -2.25 9.98 64.66
CA GLU A 77 -3.03 10.20 65.87
C GLU A 77 -4.39 9.48 65.85
N SER A 78 -5.03 9.40 64.67
CA SER A 78 -6.25 8.68 64.46
C SER A 78 -6.07 7.16 64.52
N LEU A 79 -4.91 6.67 64.04
CA LEU A 79 -4.53 5.25 64.07
C LEU A 79 -4.20 4.81 65.50
N ASP A 80 -3.57 5.64 66.32
CA ASP A 80 -3.29 5.33 67.71
C ASP A 80 -4.57 5.32 68.58
N THR A 81 -5.53 6.18 68.29
CA THR A 81 -6.85 6.16 68.93
C THR A 81 -7.61 4.90 68.61
N LEU A 82 -7.57 4.42 67.39
CA LEU A 82 -8.15 3.17 66.95
C LEU A 82 -7.46 1.94 67.59
N ARG A 83 -6.14 1.96 67.75
CA ARG A 83 -5.38 0.91 68.50
C ARG A 83 -5.82 0.85 69.97
N VAL A 84 -5.98 1.96 70.65
CA VAL A 84 -6.41 2.02 72.02
C VAL A 84 -7.87 1.50 72.19
N LEU A 85 -8.74 1.82 71.24
CA LEU A 85 -10.12 1.33 71.24
C LEU A 85 -10.22 -0.17 70.99
N LEU A 86 -9.44 -0.71 70.10
CA LEU A 86 -9.37 -2.18 69.87
C LEU A 86 -8.69 -2.94 71.00
N ALA A 87 -7.63 -2.38 71.58
CA ALA A 87 -6.92 -3.00 72.72
C ALA A 87 -7.74 -3.05 74.02
N ARG A 88 -8.75 -2.14 74.17
CA ARG A 88 -9.65 -2.13 75.33
C ARG A 88 -10.86 -3.07 75.20
N ASP A 89 -10.90 -3.91 74.16
CA ASP A 89 -12.00 -4.86 73.95
C ASP A 89 -13.43 -4.21 73.87
N THR A 90 -13.47 -2.87 73.59
CA THR A 90 -14.68 -2.05 73.65
C THR A 90 -15.53 -2.21 72.37
N ILE A 91 -14.99 -2.86 71.34
CA ILE A 91 -15.70 -3.11 70.09
C ILE A 91 -16.01 -4.64 69.99
N LYS A 92 -16.85 -5.11 70.91
CA LYS A 92 -17.43 -6.46 70.81
C LYS A 92 -18.80 -6.38 70.14
N VAL A 93 -18.99 -7.17 69.12
CA VAL A 93 -20.30 -7.31 68.48
C VAL A 93 -21.13 -8.23 69.32
N PRO A 94 -22.25 -7.81 69.93
CA PRO A 94 -23.05 -8.68 70.83
C PRO A 94 -23.65 -9.83 70.04
N ASP A 95 -23.48 -11.05 70.53
CA ASP A 95 -24.07 -12.28 69.94
C ASP A 95 -25.58 -12.23 69.82
N SER A 96 -26.29 -11.41 70.68
CA SER A 96 -27.70 -11.16 70.57
C SER A 96 -28.13 -10.53 69.26
N LEU A 97 -27.27 -9.72 68.62
CA LEU A 97 -27.52 -9.14 67.31
C LEU A 97 -27.54 -10.20 66.21
N ARG A 98 -26.89 -11.32 66.37
CA ARG A 98 -26.91 -12.45 65.44
C ARG A 98 -28.31 -13.00 65.18
N LEU A 99 -29.12 -12.97 66.22
CA LEU A 99 -30.51 -13.52 66.18
C LEU A 99 -31.55 -12.45 65.89
N THR A 100 -31.28 -11.19 66.28
CA THR A 100 -32.27 -10.10 66.17
C THR A 100 -32.10 -9.31 64.87
N ASP A 101 -30.86 -9.11 64.42
CA ASP A 101 -30.56 -8.44 63.12
C ASP A 101 -29.25 -9.04 62.51
N PRO A 102 -29.40 -10.16 61.79
CA PRO A 102 -28.25 -10.85 61.19
C PRO A 102 -27.44 -9.96 60.21
N PHE A 103 -28.07 -8.94 59.68
CA PHE A 103 -27.42 -8.04 58.71
C PHE A 103 -26.49 -7.03 59.42
N ARG A 104 -26.96 -6.43 60.52
CA ARG A 104 -26.13 -5.56 61.36
C ARG A 104 -24.99 -6.32 62.04
N TYR A 105 -25.24 -7.55 62.47
CA TYR A 105 -24.19 -8.42 63.03
C TYR A 105 -23.05 -8.65 62.06
N ARG A 106 -23.37 -9.03 60.84
CA ARG A 106 -22.36 -9.23 59.77
C ARG A 106 -21.65 -7.91 59.39
N TYR A 107 -22.36 -6.81 59.37
CA TYR A 107 -21.77 -5.48 59.11
C TYR A 107 -20.73 -5.10 60.14
N TYR A 108 -21.06 -5.28 61.45
CA TYR A 108 -20.14 -4.96 62.55
C TYR A 108 -18.92 -5.91 62.56
N ILE A 109 -19.09 -7.18 62.28
CA ILE A 109 -17.97 -8.11 62.15
C ILE A 109 -17.06 -7.69 60.99
N ALA A 110 -17.61 -7.39 59.80
CA ALA A 110 -16.83 -6.95 58.68
C ALA A 110 -16.09 -5.64 58.97
N LEU A 111 -16.67 -4.73 59.76
CA LEU A 111 -16.03 -3.50 60.20
C LEU A 111 -14.83 -3.77 61.13
N VAL A 112 -15.01 -4.67 62.11
CA VAL A 112 -13.95 -5.05 63.04
C VAL A 112 -12.81 -5.76 62.30
N ASP A 113 -13.14 -6.66 61.41
CA ASP A 113 -12.14 -7.37 60.57
C ASP A 113 -11.36 -6.38 59.69
N SER A 114 -12.03 -5.39 59.10
CA SER A 114 -11.39 -4.35 58.30
C SER A 114 -10.46 -3.47 59.15
N LEU A 115 -10.89 -3.03 60.34
CA LEU A 115 -10.04 -2.27 61.25
C LEU A 115 -8.83 -3.06 61.74
N THR A 116 -9.01 -4.35 62.02
CA THR A 116 -7.93 -5.24 62.41
C THR A 116 -6.91 -5.42 61.29
N HIS A 117 -7.38 -5.54 60.06
CA HIS A 117 -6.52 -5.65 58.90
C HIS A 117 -5.67 -4.36 58.68
N ILE A 118 -6.30 -3.20 58.84
CA ILE A 118 -5.62 -1.88 58.69
C ILE A 118 -4.52 -1.74 59.75
N LEU A 119 -4.81 -2.05 60.98
CA LEU A 119 -3.84 -1.96 62.10
C LEU A 119 -2.66 -2.93 61.93
N THR A 120 -2.97 -4.16 61.51
CA THR A 120 -1.91 -5.15 61.23
C THR A 120 -1.03 -4.74 60.06
N ARG A 121 -1.63 -4.19 59.03
CA ARG A 121 -0.92 -3.63 57.86
C ARG A 121 -0.01 -2.47 58.20
N ASP A 122 -0.50 -1.54 59.08
CA ASP A 122 0.31 -0.40 59.53
C ASP A 122 1.49 -0.85 60.42
N SER A 123 1.24 -1.81 61.28
CA SER A 123 2.28 -2.39 62.12
C SER A 123 3.38 -3.06 61.26
N LEU A 124 3.01 -3.85 60.26
CA LEU A 124 3.98 -4.48 59.37
C LEU A 124 4.75 -3.43 58.50
N ARG A 125 4.07 -2.36 58.03
CA ARG A 125 4.74 -1.27 57.32
C ARG A 125 5.79 -0.55 58.17
N LYS A 126 5.50 -0.31 59.47
CA LYS A 126 6.46 0.27 60.40
C LYS A 126 7.65 -0.68 60.63
N SER A 127 7.40 -1.97 60.88
CA SER A 127 8.47 -2.98 61.02
C SER A 127 9.35 -3.11 59.76
N ILE A 128 8.78 -3.08 58.57
CA ILE A 128 9.51 -3.09 57.32
C ILE A 128 10.41 -1.84 57.19
N ALA A 129 9.90 -0.65 57.55
CA ALA A 129 10.67 0.59 57.53
C ALA A 129 11.84 0.58 58.51
N GLU A 130 11.61 0.06 59.75
CA GLU A 130 12.63 -0.12 60.78
C GLU A 130 13.74 -1.08 60.36
N PHE A 131 13.38 -2.23 59.73
CA PHE A 131 14.36 -3.19 59.22
C PHE A 131 15.16 -2.64 58.06
N PHE A 132 14.56 -1.82 57.19
CA PHE A 132 15.32 -1.15 56.14
C PHE A 132 16.31 -0.13 56.70
N GLN A 133 15.93 0.64 57.75
CA GLN A 133 16.83 1.58 58.40
C GLN A 133 17.94 0.88 59.16
N ALA A 134 17.69 -0.33 59.72
CA ALA A 134 18.70 -1.18 60.39
C ALA A 134 19.61 -1.95 59.41
N GLY A 135 19.36 -1.90 58.09
CA GLY A 135 20.10 -2.62 57.09
C GLY A 135 19.75 -4.10 56.95
N ASP A 136 18.76 -4.59 57.66
CA ASP A 136 18.30 -6.00 57.62
C ASP A 136 17.27 -6.20 56.49
N THR A 137 17.79 -6.45 55.30
CA THR A 137 17.02 -6.65 54.10
C THR A 137 16.26 -7.97 54.02
N LEU A 138 16.72 -9.00 54.82
CA LEU A 138 16.05 -10.29 54.86
C LEU A 138 14.77 -10.24 55.68
N SER A 139 14.81 -9.65 56.87
CA SER A 139 13.63 -9.44 57.70
C SER A 139 12.61 -8.52 57.05
N ALA A 140 13.06 -7.45 56.40
CA ALA A 140 12.20 -6.55 55.64
C ALA A 140 11.48 -7.27 54.47
N ARG A 141 12.14 -8.20 53.80
CA ARG A 141 11.51 -9.01 52.74
C ARG A 141 10.50 -10.01 53.28
N ALA A 142 10.80 -10.62 54.46
CA ALA A 142 9.89 -11.57 55.11
C ALA A 142 8.58 -10.86 55.50
N ASP A 143 8.67 -9.70 56.17
CA ASP A 143 7.48 -8.92 56.56
C ASP A 143 6.73 -8.37 55.34
N SER A 144 7.43 -8.00 54.29
CA SER A 144 6.80 -7.60 53.02
C SER A 144 6.02 -8.74 52.37
N ALA A 145 6.53 -9.98 52.41
CA ALA A 145 5.83 -11.16 51.92
C ALA A 145 4.59 -11.49 52.76
N ILE A 146 4.68 -11.31 54.10
CA ILE A 146 3.54 -11.49 54.99
C ILE A 146 2.45 -10.43 54.72
N LEU A 147 2.84 -9.18 54.53
CA LEU A 147 1.95 -8.07 54.18
C LEU A 147 1.20 -8.37 52.86
N HIS A 148 1.94 -8.78 51.88
CA HIS A 148 1.36 -9.11 50.56
C HIS A 148 0.33 -10.26 50.62
N ARG A 149 0.66 -11.28 51.45
CA ARG A 149 -0.24 -12.43 51.66
C ARG A 149 -1.49 -12.05 52.40
N LEU A 150 -1.41 -11.21 53.44
CA LEU A 150 -2.54 -10.72 54.21
C LEU A 150 -3.46 -9.86 53.34
N ASP A 151 -2.91 -8.95 52.53
CA ASP A 151 -3.68 -8.13 51.60
C ASP A 151 -4.43 -9.02 50.59
N SER A 152 -3.77 -10.01 50.02
CA SER A 152 -4.38 -10.91 49.03
C SER A 152 -5.53 -11.75 49.61
N ILE A 153 -5.41 -12.23 50.85
CA ILE A 153 -6.46 -12.97 51.53
C ILE A 153 -7.67 -12.05 51.84
N TYR A 154 -7.40 -10.88 52.36
CA TYR A 154 -8.45 -9.90 52.70
C TYR A 154 -9.28 -9.49 51.46
N TYR A 155 -8.59 -9.17 50.33
CA TYR A 155 -9.30 -8.81 49.11
C TYR A 155 -10.05 -10.01 48.49
N ALA A 156 -9.54 -11.21 48.58
CA ALA A 156 -10.22 -12.42 48.09
C ALA A 156 -11.50 -12.72 48.90
N ASP A 157 -11.47 -12.59 50.22
CA ASP A 157 -12.62 -12.82 51.06
C ASP A 157 -13.68 -11.70 50.91
N SER A 158 -13.26 -10.47 50.76
CA SER A 158 -14.16 -9.34 50.50
C SER A 158 -14.85 -9.49 49.12
N ALA A 159 -14.15 -9.86 48.07
CA ALA A 159 -14.71 -10.13 46.75
C ALA A 159 -15.69 -11.30 46.78
N ARG A 160 -15.39 -12.34 47.53
CA ARG A 160 -16.29 -13.50 47.69
C ARG A 160 -17.57 -13.17 48.47
N ALA A 161 -17.49 -12.33 49.50
CA ALA A 161 -18.63 -11.84 50.23
C ALA A 161 -19.57 -10.98 49.37
N VAL A 162 -19.01 -10.07 48.56
CA VAL A 162 -19.73 -9.26 47.59
C VAL A 162 -20.43 -10.11 46.53
N HIS A 163 -19.75 -11.14 46.02
CA HIS A 163 -20.32 -12.07 45.05
C HIS A 163 -21.50 -12.88 45.64
N LEU A 164 -21.37 -13.37 46.85
CA LEU A 164 -22.43 -14.09 47.51
C LEU A 164 -23.66 -13.19 47.81
N ALA A 165 -23.41 -11.94 48.19
CA ALA A 165 -24.47 -10.96 48.38
C ALA A 165 -25.21 -10.63 47.08
N PHE A 166 -24.46 -10.51 45.98
CA PHE A 166 -24.99 -10.34 44.63
C PHE A 166 -25.88 -11.53 44.21
N LEU A 167 -25.40 -12.77 44.41
CA LEU A 167 -26.16 -13.98 44.09
C LEU A 167 -27.47 -14.07 44.90
N ALA A 168 -27.42 -13.75 46.21
CA ALA A 168 -28.61 -13.70 47.05
C ALA A 168 -29.62 -12.68 46.54
N TRP A 169 -29.19 -11.48 46.19
CA TRP A 169 -30.05 -10.45 45.62
C TRP A 169 -30.60 -10.85 44.25
N TYR A 170 -29.75 -11.36 43.36
CA TYR A 170 -30.16 -11.79 41.99
C TYR A 170 -31.23 -12.91 42.10
N ASN A 171 -31.04 -13.83 43.03
CA ASN A 171 -31.98 -14.91 43.26
C ASN A 171 -33.32 -14.47 43.93
N SER A 172 -33.33 -13.34 44.61
CA SER A 172 -34.54 -12.76 45.17
C SER A 172 -35.42 -12.04 44.14
N LEU A 173 -34.87 -11.74 42.92
CA LEU A 173 -35.62 -11.08 41.84
C LEU A 173 -36.63 -12.05 41.20
N ASP A 174 -37.81 -11.53 40.78
CA ASP A 174 -38.74 -12.29 39.98
C ASP A 174 -38.20 -12.55 38.53
N LYS A 175 -38.78 -13.53 37.85
CA LYS A 175 -38.31 -13.96 36.51
C LYS A 175 -38.26 -12.82 35.48
N LYS A 176 -39.17 -11.83 35.61
CA LYS A 176 -39.27 -10.67 34.72
C LYS A 176 -38.18 -9.65 35.02
N ALA A 177 -37.88 -9.43 36.29
CA ALA A 177 -36.82 -8.53 36.74
C ALA A 177 -35.43 -9.08 36.41
N ARG A 178 -35.17 -10.39 36.61
CA ARG A 178 -33.94 -11.06 36.18
C ARG A 178 -33.69 -10.88 34.69
N ARG A 179 -34.71 -11.14 33.89
CA ARG A 179 -34.59 -10.99 32.42
C ARG A 179 -34.27 -9.55 31.97
N ARG A 180 -34.87 -8.54 32.63
CA ARG A 180 -34.55 -7.14 32.38
C ARG A 180 -33.12 -6.79 32.79
N TYR A 181 -32.69 -7.25 33.92
CA TYR A 181 -31.33 -7.07 34.42
C TYR A 181 -30.30 -7.67 33.45
N ASP A 182 -30.51 -8.93 33.02
CA ASP A 182 -29.63 -9.63 32.08
C ASP A 182 -29.55 -8.90 30.71
N ILE A 183 -30.66 -8.37 30.23
CA ILE A 183 -30.68 -7.58 28.99
C ILE A 183 -29.86 -6.29 29.16
N GLU A 184 -30.07 -5.58 30.27
CA GLU A 184 -29.35 -4.34 30.57
C GLU A 184 -27.86 -4.58 30.73
N GLN A 185 -27.42 -5.67 31.36
CA GLN A 185 -26.03 -6.05 31.48
C GLN A 185 -25.39 -6.40 30.13
N ARG A 186 -26.12 -7.14 29.28
CA ARG A 186 -25.66 -7.44 27.91
C ARG A 186 -25.51 -6.17 27.08
N GLU A 187 -26.43 -5.21 27.20
CA GLU A 187 -26.33 -3.93 26.50
C GLU A 187 -25.13 -3.08 27.00
N LYS A 188 -24.90 -3.04 28.31
CA LYS A 188 -23.76 -2.39 28.93
C LYS A 188 -22.44 -3.05 28.49
N ALA A 189 -22.37 -4.37 28.44
CA ALA A 189 -21.21 -5.10 27.95
C ALA A 189 -20.92 -4.80 26.46
N LYS A 190 -21.97 -4.71 25.63
CA LYS A 190 -21.82 -4.32 24.22
C LYS A 190 -21.30 -2.87 24.07
N MET A 191 -21.81 -1.93 24.87
CA MET A 191 -21.33 -0.54 24.86
C MET A 191 -19.86 -0.46 25.28
N ARG A 192 -19.42 -1.20 26.28
CA ARG A 192 -18.02 -1.25 26.73
C ARG A 192 -17.09 -1.78 25.66
N VAL A 193 -17.48 -2.88 25.01
CA VAL A 193 -16.71 -3.44 23.87
C VAL A 193 -16.60 -2.41 22.75
N SER A 194 -17.70 -1.70 22.45
CA SER A 194 -17.71 -0.63 21.46
C SER A 194 -16.78 0.54 21.84
N ASP A 195 -16.80 0.97 23.10
CA ASP A 195 -15.96 2.07 23.59
C ASP A 195 -14.49 1.68 23.65
N SER A 196 -14.17 0.48 24.12
CA SER A 196 -12.83 -0.08 24.12
C SER A 196 -12.26 -0.19 22.69
N LEU A 197 -13.06 -0.65 21.72
CA LEU A 197 -12.66 -0.70 20.31
C LEU A 197 -12.48 0.70 19.71
N ARG A 198 -13.31 1.66 20.12
CA ARG A 198 -13.17 3.04 19.71
C ARG A 198 -11.87 3.65 20.26
N GLN A 199 -11.58 3.42 21.51
CA GLN A 199 -10.35 3.87 22.17
C GLN A 199 -9.11 3.22 21.57
N GLU A 200 -9.14 1.92 21.27
CA GLU A 200 -8.08 1.23 20.55
C GLU A 200 -7.88 1.78 19.14
N LYS A 201 -8.97 2.10 18.44
CA LYS A 201 -8.91 2.74 17.12
C LYS A 201 -8.29 4.14 17.20
N GLU A 202 -8.62 4.92 18.23
CA GLU A 202 -8.04 6.24 18.46
C GLU A 202 -6.55 6.17 18.81
N ILE A 203 -6.15 5.21 19.65
CA ILE A 203 -4.73 4.93 19.96
C ILE A 203 -3.98 4.52 18.70
N ARG A 204 -4.51 3.56 17.93
CA ARG A 204 -3.90 3.13 16.65
C ARG A 204 -3.78 4.28 15.65
N GLN A 205 -4.73 5.20 15.66
CA GLN A 205 -4.75 6.35 14.77
C GLN A 205 -3.74 7.40 15.24
N GLY A 206 -3.63 7.65 16.56
CA GLY A 206 -2.58 8.49 17.14
C GLY A 206 -1.17 7.95 16.87
N ILE A 207 -1.00 6.63 16.95
CA ILE A 207 0.25 5.97 16.60
C ILE A 207 0.54 6.12 15.08
N ARG A 208 -0.45 6.02 14.20
CA ARG A 208 -0.28 6.27 12.75
C ARG A 208 0.15 7.71 12.47
N ASP A 209 -0.49 8.67 13.11
CA ASP A 209 -0.16 10.08 12.96
C ASP A 209 1.27 10.36 13.44
N SER A 210 1.66 9.73 14.55
CA SER A 210 3.02 9.73 15.09
C SER A 210 4.05 9.17 14.12
N ILE A 211 3.73 8.04 13.47
CA ILE A 211 4.63 7.42 12.48
C ILE A 211 4.82 8.30 11.26
N THR A 212 3.74 8.87 10.74
CA THR A 212 3.83 9.79 9.60
C THR A 212 4.72 10.99 9.95
N GLN A 213 4.68 11.43 11.18
CA GLN A 213 5.53 12.52 11.69
C GLN A 213 6.99 12.10 11.90
N TYR A 214 7.26 10.80 12.21
CA TYR A 214 8.61 10.26 12.48
C TYR A 214 9.23 9.51 11.30
N THR A 215 8.55 9.44 10.14
CA THR A 215 9.07 8.79 8.94
C THR A 215 10.50 9.22 8.57
N PRO A 216 10.88 10.51 8.64
CA PRO A 216 12.25 10.93 8.38
C PRO A 216 13.30 10.31 9.31
N ARG A 217 12.95 10.04 10.58
CA ARG A 217 13.85 9.41 11.54
C ARG A 217 14.12 7.94 11.24
N ILE A 218 13.14 7.24 10.66
CA ILE A 218 13.34 5.87 10.18
C ILE A 218 14.42 5.86 9.09
N LEU A 219 14.36 6.83 8.19
CA LEU A 219 15.34 7.00 7.12
C LEU A 219 16.73 7.32 7.65
N GLU A 220 16.84 8.08 8.72
CA GLU A 220 18.13 8.44 9.32
C GLU A 220 18.89 7.24 9.89
N SER A 221 18.20 6.28 10.44
CA SER A 221 18.80 5.08 11.00
C SER A 221 18.74 3.88 10.06
N PHE A 222 18.00 3.96 8.95
CA PHE A 222 17.61 2.85 8.07
C PHE A 222 17.00 1.63 8.78
N ALA A 223 16.96 1.65 10.11
CA ALA A 223 16.35 0.61 10.92
C ALA A 223 14.95 1.04 11.32
N ILE A 224 13.99 0.15 11.19
CA ILE A 224 12.62 0.39 11.64
C ILE A 224 12.60 0.19 13.16
N PRO A 225 12.27 1.23 13.97
CA PRO A 225 12.20 1.11 15.41
C PRO A 225 11.15 0.09 15.85
N ASP A 226 11.43 -0.65 16.94
CA ASP A 226 10.50 -1.64 17.47
C ASP A 226 9.13 -1.06 17.85
N SER A 227 9.09 0.20 18.31
CA SER A 227 7.86 0.93 18.62
C SER A 227 6.93 1.10 17.42
N LEU A 228 7.44 1.04 16.20
CA LEU A 228 6.67 1.14 14.96
C LEU A 228 6.20 -0.21 14.43
N TYR A 229 6.63 -1.29 15.01
CA TYR A 229 6.26 -2.65 14.60
C TYR A 229 4.84 -3.08 14.99
N TYR A 230 3.98 -2.18 15.43
CA TYR A 230 2.55 -2.49 15.50
C TYR A 230 1.97 -2.76 14.09
N LYS A 231 2.50 -2.15 13.05
CA LYS A 231 2.29 -2.56 11.67
C LYS A 231 3.25 -3.71 11.37
N ARG A 232 2.71 -4.86 11.07
CA ARG A 232 3.49 -6.05 10.76
C ARG A 232 4.15 -6.02 9.39
N ILE A 233 3.64 -5.20 8.50
CA ILE A 233 4.09 -5.09 7.11
C ILE A 233 4.31 -3.61 6.81
N PHE A 234 5.55 -3.27 6.44
CA PHE A 234 5.94 -1.99 5.87
C PHE A 234 6.25 -2.14 4.41
N THR A 235 5.80 -1.20 3.61
CA THR A 235 6.09 -1.17 2.18
C THR A 235 6.58 0.21 1.77
N TRP A 236 7.54 0.23 0.84
CA TRP A 236 8.06 1.46 0.24
C TRP A 236 8.53 1.22 -1.18
N THR A 237 8.67 2.28 -1.94
CA THR A 237 9.38 2.33 -3.21
C THR A 237 10.63 3.18 -3.05
N LEU A 238 11.62 2.96 -3.92
CA LEU A 238 12.80 3.81 -3.99
C LEU A 238 12.54 4.97 -4.96
N ASP A 239 12.95 6.15 -4.52
CA ASP A 239 13.03 7.31 -5.37
C ASP A 239 14.42 7.39 -5.98
N ASP A 240 14.53 7.35 -7.31
CA ASP A 240 15.80 7.33 -8.01
C ASP A 240 16.59 8.63 -7.93
N ASP A 241 15.87 9.74 -7.78
CA ASP A 241 16.49 11.06 -7.82
C ASP A 241 17.02 11.48 -6.46
N PHE A 242 16.26 11.15 -5.40
CA PHE A 242 16.63 11.46 -4.02
C PHE A 242 17.17 10.27 -3.26
N HIS A 243 17.19 9.07 -3.85
CA HIS A 243 17.61 7.81 -3.21
C HIS A 243 17.01 7.63 -1.82
N LYS A 244 15.71 7.86 -1.72
CA LYS A 244 14.94 7.76 -0.46
C LYS A 244 13.83 6.75 -0.55
N MET A 245 13.50 6.17 0.60
CA MET A 245 12.34 5.30 0.73
C MET A 245 11.06 6.14 0.81
N ARG A 246 10.13 5.93 -0.12
CA ARG A 246 8.77 6.49 -0.08
C ARG A 246 7.82 5.42 0.46
N PHE A 247 7.34 5.60 1.68
CA PHE A 247 6.45 4.64 2.32
C PHE A 247 5.04 4.72 1.77
N HIS A 248 4.46 3.55 1.50
CA HIS A 248 3.09 3.40 1.04
C HIS A 248 2.33 2.45 1.98
N PRO A 249 1.03 2.65 2.19
CA PRO A 249 0.21 1.65 2.86
C PRO A 249 0.11 0.41 1.96
N LEU A 250 0.08 -0.77 2.58
CA LEU A 250 -0.26 -1.99 1.85
C LEU A 250 -1.73 -1.88 1.40
N ASP A 251 -1.95 -1.96 0.10
CA ASP A 251 -3.28 -1.96 -0.47
C ASP A 251 -3.74 -3.41 -0.69
N THR A 252 -4.66 -3.85 0.14
CA THR A 252 -5.33 -5.14 0.02
C THR A 252 -6.81 -4.97 -0.37
N GLY A 253 -7.16 -3.79 -0.86
CA GLY A 253 -8.52 -3.45 -1.28
C GLY A 253 -8.95 -4.21 -2.54
N TYR A 254 -10.24 -4.48 -2.64
CA TYR A 254 -10.83 -5.22 -3.75
C TYR A 254 -11.49 -4.33 -4.82
N ASN A 255 -11.50 -3.03 -4.61
CA ASN A 255 -12.29 -2.07 -5.40
C ASN A 255 -11.96 -2.02 -6.90
N TYR A 256 -10.79 -2.49 -7.32
CA TYR A 256 -10.34 -2.39 -8.71
C TYR A 256 -10.01 -3.73 -9.37
N TYR A 257 -10.22 -4.85 -8.69
CA TYR A 257 -9.87 -6.17 -9.23
C TYR A 257 -10.82 -6.67 -10.33
N TYR A 258 -11.88 -5.94 -10.61
CA TYR A 258 -12.75 -6.22 -11.76
C TYR A 258 -12.11 -5.77 -13.10
N HIS A 259 -10.99 -5.03 -13.09
CA HIS A 259 -10.27 -4.64 -14.30
C HIS A 259 -9.18 -5.65 -14.66
N ASP A 260 -9.22 -6.18 -15.88
CA ASP A 260 -8.14 -7.02 -16.41
C ASP A 260 -6.87 -6.24 -16.67
N TYR A 261 -7.00 -4.97 -16.97
CA TYR A 261 -5.91 -4.08 -17.34
C TYR A 261 -5.48 -3.24 -16.14
N PRO A 262 -4.26 -3.47 -15.59
CA PRO A 262 -3.79 -2.76 -14.41
C PRO A 262 -3.77 -1.24 -14.55
N PHE A 263 -3.54 -0.74 -15.75
CA PHE A 263 -3.51 0.70 -16.03
C PHE A 263 -4.90 1.35 -15.89
N LEU A 264 -6.00 0.65 -16.17
CA LEU A 264 -7.36 1.19 -16.01
C LEU A 264 -7.78 1.41 -14.55
N ARG A 265 -7.03 0.89 -13.60
CA ARG A 265 -7.31 1.11 -12.15
C ARG A 265 -7.19 2.57 -11.75
N LYS A 266 -6.30 3.33 -12.41
CA LYS A 266 -5.98 4.72 -12.06
C LYS A 266 -6.26 5.70 -13.19
N ASP A 267 -6.26 5.23 -14.43
CA ASP A 267 -6.42 6.04 -15.63
C ASP A 267 -7.89 6.16 -16.04
N VAL A 268 -8.15 7.07 -16.96
CA VAL A 268 -9.45 7.23 -17.59
C VAL A 268 -9.65 6.14 -18.64
N ASN A 269 -8.72 6.02 -19.58
CA ASN A 269 -8.70 4.99 -20.61
C ASN A 269 -7.34 4.96 -21.32
N ALA A 270 -7.14 3.98 -22.17
CA ALA A 270 -5.97 3.82 -23.00
C ALA A 270 -6.33 3.15 -24.32
N THR A 271 -5.48 3.27 -25.31
CA THR A 271 -5.45 2.44 -26.51
C THR A 271 -4.67 1.16 -26.23
N TRP A 272 -5.16 0.02 -26.66
CA TRP A 272 -4.45 -1.28 -26.61
C TRP A 272 -4.84 -2.15 -27.81
N LEU A 273 -4.09 -3.21 -28.05
CA LEU A 273 -4.27 -4.02 -29.25
C LEU A 273 -5.07 -5.31 -28.95
N GLY A 274 -6.27 -5.18 -28.43
CA GLY A 274 -7.25 -6.25 -28.29
C GLY A 274 -7.06 -7.21 -27.11
N VAL A 275 -5.85 -7.57 -26.71
CA VAL A 275 -5.55 -8.61 -25.73
C VAL A 275 -4.78 -8.06 -24.52
N ALA A 276 -5.04 -8.61 -23.32
CA ALA A 276 -4.23 -8.33 -22.15
C ALA A 276 -2.75 -8.62 -22.40
N GLY A 277 -1.87 -7.71 -21.94
CA GLY A 277 -0.42 -7.82 -22.21
C GLY A 277 0.03 -7.24 -23.55
N SER A 278 -0.87 -6.80 -24.40
CA SER A 278 -0.54 -6.13 -25.68
C SER A 278 -0.05 -4.70 -25.45
N PRO A 279 0.61 -4.07 -26.46
CA PRO A 279 1.04 -2.67 -26.40
C PRO A 279 -0.07 -1.71 -25.98
N VAL A 280 0.29 -0.70 -25.18
CA VAL A 280 -0.65 0.26 -24.61
C VAL A 280 -0.15 1.69 -24.84
N LEU A 281 -1.08 2.58 -25.20
CA LEU A 281 -0.88 4.03 -25.22
C LEU A 281 -1.98 4.70 -24.38
N HIS A 282 -1.60 5.42 -23.32
CA HIS A 282 -2.55 6.13 -22.46
C HIS A 282 -3.26 7.26 -23.20
N TYR A 283 -4.54 7.49 -22.92
CA TYR A 283 -5.25 8.66 -23.47
C TYR A 283 -4.72 9.96 -22.89
N ASP A 284 -4.40 9.97 -21.59
CA ASP A 284 -3.80 11.13 -20.95
C ASP A 284 -2.37 11.34 -21.43
N TYR A 285 -2.11 12.41 -22.16
CA TYR A 285 -0.79 12.77 -22.68
C TYR A 285 0.30 12.79 -21.60
N PHE A 286 -0.03 13.27 -20.40
CA PHE A 286 0.94 13.37 -19.30
C PHE A 286 1.37 12.00 -18.76
N GLN A 287 0.68 10.93 -19.13
CA GLN A 287 1.04 9.56 -18.81
C GLN A 287 1.71 8.81 -19.97
N GLN A 288 1.74 9.37 -21.17
CA GLN A 288 2.31 8.72 -22.35
C GLN A 288 3.86 8.68 -22.35
N GLN A 289 4.51 9.52 -21.55
CA GLN A 289 5.96 9.55 -21.52
C GLN A 289 6.56 8.28 -20.96
N SER A 290 7.35 7.59 -21.75
CA SER A 290 8.18 6.48 -21.30
C SER A 290 9.44 7.01 -20.61
N ARG A 291 9.75 6.39 -19.47
CA ARG A 291 10.99 6.65 -18.74
C ARG A 291 12.15 5.74 -19.18
N GLU A 292 11.82 4.71 -19.94
CA GLU A 292 12.80 3.72 -20.39
C GLU A 292 13.66 4.22 -21.54
N GLY A 293 13.10 5.04 -22.42
CA GLY A 293 13.82 5.64 -23.54
C GLY A 293 14.23 4.64 -24.63
N VAL A 294 13.51 3.50 -24.73
CA VAL A 294 13.72 2.47 -25.76
C VAL A 294 12.44 2.33 -26.57
N GLU A 295 12.46 2.83 -27.81
CA GLU A 295 11.28 3.02 -28.66
C GLU A 295 10.39 1.75 -28.75
N PHE A 296 10.96 0.63 -29.11
CA PHE A 296 10.22 -0.63 -29.28
C PHE A 296 9.71 -1.25 -27.97
N TYR A 297 10.06 -0.65 -26.82
CA TYR A 297 9.64 -1.13 -25.48
C TYR A 297 8.64 -0.19 -24.81
N ASN A 298 8.57 1.08 -25.21
CA ASN A 298 7.77 2.11 -24.56
C ASN A 298 6.30 1.69 -24.40
N ALA A 299 5.71 1.12 -25.45
CA ALA A 299 4.32 0.68 -25.43
C ALA A 299 4.05 -0.55 -24.50
N GLN A 300 5.10 -1.23 -24.02
CA GLN A 300 5.01 -2.34 -23.08
C GLN A 300 5.22 -1.94 -21.62
N GLU A 301 5.71 -0.73 -21.38
CA GLU A 301 6.02 -0.25 -20.02
C GLU A 301 4.85 -0.36 -19.03
N PRO A 302 3.58 -0.11 -19.39
CA PRO A 302 2.44 -0.24 -18.48
C PRO A 302 2.24 -1.66 -17.89
N TRP A 303 2.71 -2.69 -18.57
CA TRP A 303 2.66 -4.08 -18.11
C TRP A 303 3.92 -4.53 -17.37
N ALA A 304 5.00 -3.80 -17.55
CA ALA A 304 6.32 -4.20 -17.14
C ALA A 304 6.63 -3.81 -15.68
N LYS A 305 7.58 -4.51 -15.12
CA LYS A 305 8.20 -4.15 -13.84
C LYS A 305 9.52 -3.44 -14.09
N ASN A 306 9.78 -2.43 -13.28
CA ASN A 306 11.05 -1.73 -13.26
C ASN A 306 11.49 -1.46 -11.79
N PRO A 307 12.77 -1.15 -11.52
CA PRO A 307 13.26 -0.91 -10.17
C PRO A 307 12.51 0.18 -9.40
N ARG A 308 12.02 1.20 -10.11
CA ARG A 308 11.31 2.36 -9.51
C ARG A 308 9.90 2.00 -9.01
N SER A 309 9.20 1.15 -9.77
CA SER A 309 7.85 0.68 -9.40
C SER A 309 7.86 -0.46 -8.39
N LEU A 310 9.06 -1.03 -8.14
CA LEU A 310 9.20 -2.19 -7.27
C LEU A 310 8.94 -1.81 -5.82
N GLN A 311 7.95 -2.47 -5.20
CA GLN A 311 7.69 -2.31 -3.77
C GLN A 311 8.68 -3.15 -2.97
N HIS A 312 9.34 -2.53 -2.02
CA HIS A 312 10.17 -3.19 -1.02
C HIS A 312 9.38 -3.37 0.28
N PHE A 313 9.77 -4.35 1.08
CA PHE A 313 9.01 -4.76 2.25
C PHE A 313 9.90 -4.90 3.47
N ASN A 314 9.30 -4.72 4.64
CA ASN A 314 9.79 -5.24 5.90
C ASN A 314 8.59 -5.86 6.63
N THR A 315 8.67 -7.16 6.90
CA THR A 315 7.54 -7.94 7.40
C THR A 315 7.91 -8.70 8.65
N LYS A 316 7.06 -8.69 9.68
CA LYS A 316 7.19 -9.58 10.86
C LYS A 316 6.65 -10.99 10.61
N THR A 317 5.80 -11.12 9.60
CA THR A 317 5.17 -12.38 9.21
C THR A 317 5.25 -12.53 7.71
N PRO A 318 5.40 -13.73 7.18
CA PRO A 318 5.31 -13.95 5.74
C PRO A 318 4.03 -13.35 5.17
N TYR A 319 4.15 -12.75 3.99
CA TYR A 319 3.04 -12.18 3.25
C TYR A 319 3.05 -12.73 1.83
N THR A 320 1.93 -13.26 1.40
CA THR A 320 1.77 -13.85 0.07
C THR A 320 0.47 -13.35 -0.56
N GLU A 321 0.49 -13.03 -1.83
CA GLU A 321 -0.68 -12.71 -2.64
C GLU A 321 -0.80 -13.71 -3.77
N LEU A 322 -2.02 -14.18 -3.99
CA LEU A 322 -2.38 -14.98 -5.15
C LEU A 322 -3.56 -14.31 -5.84
N ALA A 323 -3.45 -14.08 -7.12
CA ALA A 323 -4.59 -13.63 -7.90
C ALA A 323 -4.64 -14.37 -9.24
N TYR A 324 -5.84 -14.68 -9.66
CA TYR A 324 -6.16 -15.21 -10.97
C TYR A 324 -7.38 -14.50 -11.52
N TRP A 325 -7.36 -14.15 -12.79
CA TRP A 325 -8.54 -13.63 -13.48
C TRP A 325 -8.46 -13.89 -14.99
N GLY A 326 -9.64 -14.14 -15.57
CA GLY A 326 -9.73 -14.40 -16.99
C GLY A 326 -11.03 -15.14 -17.38
N THR A 327 -11.08 -15.61 -18.60
CA THR A 327 -12.20 -16.35 -19.18
C THR A 327 -12.15 -17.84 -18.82
N LEU A 328 -12.33 -18.15 -17.52
CA LEU A 328 -12.15 -19.51 -16.97
C LEU A 328 -13.04 -20.58 -17.64
N LEU A 329 -14.20 -20.19 -18.14
CA LEU A 329 -15.23 -21.10 -18.66
C LEU A 329 -15.18 -21.27 -20.19
N ALA A 330 -14.28 -20.61 -20.89
CA ALA A 330 -14.22 -20.57 -22.36
C ALA A 330 -13.36 -21.66 -23.01
N GLY A 331 -13.31 -22.86 -22.49
CA GLY A 331 -12.62 -23.99 -23.13
C GLY A 331 -11.10 -23.80 -23.36
N ASP A 332 -10.57 -24.35 -24.48
CA ASP A 332 -9.12 -24.33 -24.79
C ASP A 332 -8.63 -22.98 -25.34
N GLU A 333 -9.54 -22.10 -25.77
CA GLU A 333 -9.24 -20.82 -26.40
C GLU A 333 -9.65 -19.67 -25.48
N LYS A 334 -8.88 -19.49 -24.43
CA LYS A 334 -9.11 -18.42 -23.45
C LYS A 334 -8.71 -17.07 -24.04
N GLU A 335 -9.66 -16.13 -24.12
CA GLU A 335 -9.39 -14.75 -24.52
C GLU A 335 -8.39 -14.10 -23.56
N SER A 336 -8.57 -14.29 -22.25
CA SER A 336 -7.62 -13.81 -21.24
C SER A 336 -7.37 -14.85 -20.13
N ASP A 337 -6.11 -14.90 -19.67
CA ASP A 337 -5.64 -15.84 -18.65
C ASP A 337 -4.51 -15.17 -17.86
N ASN A 338 -4.87 -14.51 -16.76
CA ASN A 338 -3.95 -13.69 -15.98
C ASN A 338 -3.69 -14.32 -14.61
N LEU A 339 -2.44 -14.31 -14.19
CA LEU A 339 -1.97 -14.88 -12.93
C LEU A 339 -1.01 -13.91 -12.24
N HIS A 340 -1.21 -13.71 -10.94
CA HIS A 340 -0.30 -12.98 -10.07
C HIS A 340 0.06 -13.85 -8.87
N ILE A 341 1.35 -14.02 -8.62
CA ILE A 341 1.89 -14.72 -7.44
C ILE A 341 2.97 -13.83 -6.83
N PHE A 342 2.77 -13.48 -5.59
CA PHE A 342 3.71 -12.65 -4.87
C PHE A 342 3.98 -13.23 -3.48
N THR A 343 5.24 -13.19 -3.03
CA THR A 343 5.61 -13.57 -1.67
C THR A 343 6.76 -12.72 -1.15
N THR A 344 6.72 -12.38 0.12
CA THR A 344 7.78 -11.64 0.80
C THR A 344 7.91 -12.06 2.25
N GLN A 345 9.14 -12.13 2.74
CA GLN A 345 9.44 -12.51 4.10
C GLN A 345 10.77 -11.88 4.57
N ASN A 346 10.84 -11.54 5.82
CA ASN A 346 12.10 -11.20 6.46
C ASN A 346 12.87 -12.48 6.86
N ILE A 347 14.12 -12.58 6.40
CA ILE A 347 15.08 -13.62 6.85
C ILE A 347 15.70 -13.20 8.18
N LEU A 348 16.03 -11.92 8.30
CA LEU A 348 16.52 -11.25 9.50
C LEU A 348 15.67 -10.00 9.74
N PRO A 349 15.65 -9.42 10.94
CA PRO A 349 14.90 -8.19 11.19
C PRO A 349 15.23 -7.04 10.23
N SER A 350 16.44 -7.01 9.69
CA SER A 350 16.95 -6.01 8.75
C SER A 350 17.04 -6.50 7.31
N LEU A 351 16.79 -7.77 7.03
CA LEU A 351 16.95 -8.38 5.71
C LEU A 351 15.64 -9.01 5.25
N ASN A 352 15.07 -8.48 4.18
CA ASN A 352 13.87 -9.00 3.55
C ASN A 352 14.18 -9.48 2.15
N PHE A 353 13.46 -10.50 1.69
CA PHE A 353 13.39 -10.87 0.29
C PHE A 353 11.96 -10.87 -0.21
N ARG A 354 11.81 -10.64 -1.51
CA ARG A 354 10.54 -10.74 -2.23
C ARG A 354 10.72 -11.49 -3.53
N LEU A 355 9.67 -12.18 -3.93
CA LEU A 355 9.54 -12.82 -5.23
C LEU A 355 8.17 -12.49 -5.79
N CYS A 356 8.09 -12.19 -7.08
CA CYS A 356 6.83 -11.98 -7.76
C CYS A 356 6.87 -12.56 -9.15
N TYR A 357 5.77 -13.15 -9.56
CA TYR A 357 5.54 -13.63 -10.91
C TYR A 357 4.18 -13.16 -11.39
N ASP A 358 4.15 -12.48 -12.52
CA ASP A 358 2.93 -12.10 -13.22
C ASP A 358 2.90 -12.72 -14.60
N ARG A 359 1.72 -13.15 -14.99
CA ARG A 359 1.40 -13.55 -16.35
C ARG A 359 0.15 -12.81 -16.79
N PHE A 360 0.23 -12.17 -17.95
CA PHE A 360 -0.91 -11.55 -18.62
C PHE A 360 -0.99 -12.10 -20.03
N GLY A 361 -2.19 -12.20 -20.57
CA GLY A 361 -2.36 -12.58 -21.96
C GLY A 361 -3.54 -13.49 -22.20
N GLY A 362 -3.62 -13.98 -23.42
CA GLY A 362 -4.69 -14.84 -23.89
C GLY A 362 -4.60 -15.13 -25.38
N GLY A 363 -5.57 -15.84 -25.92
CA GLY A 363 -5.66 -16.18 -27.33
C GLY A 363 -6.06 -15.02 -28.22
N GLY A 364 -6.74 -14.03 -27.64
CA GLY A 364 -7.36 -12.96 -28.41
C GLY A 364 -8.63 -13.40 -29.12
N ILE A 365 -9.12 -12.55 -29.99
CA ILE A 365 -10.38 -12.71 -30.72
C ILE A 365 -10.10 -12.95 -32.19
N LEU A 366 -9.17 -12.18 -32.75
CA LEU A 366 -8.78 -12.26 -34.14
C LEU A 366 -7.72 -13.38 -34.34
N GLN A 367 -7.54 -13.76 -35.58
CA GLN A 367 -6.45 -14.65 -35.98
C GLN A 367 -5.10 -14.01 -35.60
N ASN A 368 -4.14 -14.84 -35.20
CA ASN A 368 -2.76 -14.45 -34.86
C ASN A 368 -2.66 -13.28 -33.86
N GLU A 369 -3.53 -13.28 -32.86
CA GLU A 369 -3.57 -12.20 -31.83
C GLU A 369 -3.01 -12.65 -30.47
N LYS A 370 -2.67 -13.94 -30.36
CA LYS A 370 -2.20 -14.54 -29.10
C LYS A 370 -1.06 -13.74 -28.47
N THR A 371 -1.27 -13.32 -27.24
CA THR A 371 -0.27 -12.58 -26.45
C THR A 371 0.08 -13.34 -25.18
N ILE A 372 1.36 -13.41 -24.86
CA ILE A 372 1.89 -13.99 -23.61
C ILE A 372 2.88 -13.00 -23.04
N ASN A 373 2.53 -12.39 -21.92
CA ASN A 373 3.40 -11.50 -21.14
C ASN A 373 3.76 -12.21 -19.83
N LYS A 374 5.04 -12.31 -19.51
CA LYS A 374 5.56 -12.92 -18.29
C LYS A 374 6.54 -11.97 -17.63
N ASN A 375 6.26 -11.63 -16.39
CA ASN A 375 7.12 -10.77 -15.59
C ASN A 375 7.53 -11.52 -14.33
N PHE A 376 8.80 -11.50 -14.03
CA PHE A 376 9.35 -12.08 -12.82
C PHE A 376 10.24 -11.06 -12.13
N ASP A 377 10.15 -10.92 -10.83
CA ASP A 377 11.10 -10.16 -10.05
C ASP A 377 11.51 -10.90 -8.77
N ALA A 378 12.79 -10.78 -8.47
CA ALA A 378 13.38 -11.22 -7.21
C ALA A 378 14.20 -10.06 -6.65
N ALA A 379 13.89 -9.63 -5.44
CA ALA A 379 14.64 -8.54 -4.82
C ALA A 379 14.87 -8.79 -3.33
N VAL A 380 15.96 -8.21 -2.86
CA VAL A 380 16.42 -8.25 -1.47
C VAL A 380 16.65 -6.83 -1.02
N ASN A 381 16.23 -6.51 0.19
CA ASN A 381 16.56 -5.25 0.82
C ASN A 381 17.12 -5.46 2.22
N TYR A 382 18.17 -4.69 2.54
CA TYR A 382 18.78 -4.63 3.84
C TYR A 382 18.61 -3.24 4.44
N THR A 383 17.97 -3.16 5.60
CA THR A 383 17.71 -1.91 6.32
C THR A 383 18.42 -1.95 7.68
N GLY A 384 19.67 -1.52 7.70
CA GLY A 384 20.50 -1.48 8.91
C GLY A 384 20.58 -0.08 9.54
N LYS A 385 21.26 0.02 10.67
CA LYS A 385 21.45 1.33 11.36
C LYS A 385 22.34 2.31 10.58
N ARG A 386 23.30 1.82 9.79
CA ARG A 386 24.27 2.65 9.05
C ARG A 386 24.33 2.35 7.56
N TYR A 387 23.80 1.23 7.15
CA TYR A 387 23.83 0.76 5.78
C TYR A 387 22.44 0.40 5.31
N LEU A 388 22.09 0.87 4.12
CA LEU A 388 20.87 0.55 3.40
C LEU A 388 21.27 0.00 2.05
N ALA A 389 20.67 -1.10 1.65
CA ALA A 389 20.87 -1.65 0.32
C ALA A 389 19.58 -2.26 -0.23
N HIS A 390 19.37 -2.05 -1.53
CA HIS A 390 18.31 -2.68 -2.30
C HIS A 390 18.97 -3.29 -3.55
N ALA A 391 18.74 -4.54 -3.78
CA ALA A 391 19.27 -5.23 -4.95
C ALA A 391 18.20 -6.16 -5.51
N GLY A 392 18.23 -6.36 -6.81
CA GLY A 392 17.27 -7.28 -7.41
C GLY A 392 17.52 -7.54 -8.87
N TYR A 393 16.76 -8.48 -9.36
CA TYR A 393 16.71 -8.87 -10.76
C TYR A 393 15.26 -8.90 -11.23
N ILE A 394 15.01 -8.33 -12.40
CA ILE A 394 13.70 -8.25 -13.04
C ILE A 394 13.80 -8.81 -14.44
N TYR A 395 12.87 -9.67 -14.77
CA TYR A 395 12.68 -10.25 -16.08
C TYR A 395 11.30 -9.92 -16.61
N ASN A 396 11.23 -9.26 -17.76
CA ASN A 396 9.98 -9.00 -18.48
C ASN A 396 10.06 -9.62 -19.86
N MET A 397 9.05 -10.36 -20.27
CA MET A 397 8.97 -11.00 -21.57
C MET A 397 7.56 -10.89 -22.15
N VAL A 398 7.47 -10.44 -23.37
CA VAL A 398 6.26 -10.42 -24.18
C VAL A 398 6.51 -11.21 -25.46
N SER A 399 5.62 -12.14 -25.77
CA SER A 399 5.56 -12.82 -27.07
C SER A 399 4.17 -12.63 -27.65
N ARG A 400 4.08 -12.13 -28.86
CA ARG A 400 2.81 -11.80 -29.48
C ARG A 400 2.76 -12.27 -30.93
N GLY A 401 1.58 -12.77 -31.34
CA GLY A 401 1.21 -12.86 -32.75
C GLY A 401 0.88 -11.45 -33.26
N GLU A 402 1.48 -11.05 -34.35
CA GLU A 402 1.34 -9.72 -34.94
C GLU A 402 0.45 -9.81 -36.16
N ASN A 403 -0.87 -9.67 -35.96
CA ASN A 403 -1.82 -9.78 -37.06
C ASN A 403 -1.95 -8.47 -37.88
N GLY A 404 -1.41 -7.35 -37.41
CA GLY A 404 -1.50 -6.06 -38.08
C GLY A 404 -2.90 -5.44 -38.10
N GLY A 405 -3.84 -6.01 -37.33
CA GLY A 405 -5.22 -5.59 -37.29
C GLY A 405 -6.09 -6.27 -38.38
N VAL A 406 -7.36 -5.86 -38.46
CA VAL A 406 -8.31 -6.33 -39.48
C VAL A 406 -7.94 -5.78 -40.85
N ALA A 407 -8.05 -6.59 -41.88
CA ALA A 407 -7.70 -6.19 -43.25
C ALA A 407 -8.68 -5.16 -43.85
N ASP A 408 -9.95 -5.19 -43.42
CA ASP A 408 -11.01 -4.26 -43.82
C ASP A 408 -12.05 -4.21 -42.69
N GLU A 409 -12.42 -3.01 -42.26
CA GLU A 409 -13.42 -2.74 -41.24
C GLU A 409 -14.82 -3.32 -41.58
N TYR A 410 -15.12 -3.49 -42.83
CA TYR A 410 -16.38 -4.10 -43.28
C TYR A 410 -16.65 -5.47 -42.61
N TRP A 411 -15.62 -6.29 -42.46
CA TRP A 411 -15.76 -7.62 -41.86
C TRP A 411 -16.15 -7.60 -40.40
N VAL A 412 -15.79 -6.52 -39.67
CA VAL A 412 -16.18 -6.35 -38.26
C VAL A 412 -17.69 -6.06 -38.14
N ARG A 413 -18.27 -5.43 -39.17
CA ARG A 413 -19.69 -5.06 -39.25
C ARG A 413 -20.56 -6.23 -39.70
N ASP A 414 -19.98 -7.19 -40.38
CA ASP A 414 -20.70 -8.39 -40.81
C ASP A 414 -20.89 -9.36 -39.67
N THR A 415 -22.12 -9.43 -39.16
CA THR A 415 -22.49 -10.31 -38.03
C THR A 415 -22.58 -11.79 -38.37
N THR A 416 -22.46 -12.16 -39.65
CA THR A 416 -22.52 -13.56 -40.11
C THR A 416 -21.17 -14.23 -40.04
N VAL A 417 -20.07 -13.45 -39.92
CA VAL A 417 -18.71 -13.95 -39.87
C VAL A 417 -18.26 -14.08 -38.40
N ASP A 418 -17.72 -15.26 -38.07
CA ASP A 418 -17.08 -15.43 -36.75
C ASP A 418 -15.84 -14.53 -36.68
N HIS A 419 -15.61 -13.91 -35.51
CA HIS A 419 -14.47 -13.01 -35.32
C HIS A 419 -13.11 -13.66 -35.70
N ARG A 420 -12.97 -14.98 -35.57
CA ARG A 420 -11.77 -15.73 -35.93
C ARG A 420 -11.57 -15.94 -37.40
N GLU A 421 -12.65 -15.76 -38.16
CA GLU A 421 -12.65 -15.88 -39.64
C GLU A 421 -12.43 -14.51 -40.30
N ILE A 422 -12.47 -13.43 -39.52
CA ILE A 422 -12.21 -12.07 -40.02
C ILE A 422 -10.79 -12.03 -40.60
N PRO A 423 -10.63 -11.61 -41.87
CA PRO A 423 -9.31 -11.46 -42.47
C PRO A 423 -8.46 -10.42 -41.74
N VAL A 424 -7.22 -10.78 -41.46
CA VAL A 424 -6.22 -9.90 -40.81
C VAL A 424 -5.08 -9.59 -41.79
N VAL A 425 -4.37 -8.50 -41.58
CA VAL A 425 -3.27 -8.08 -42.42
C VAL A 425 -2.14 -9.12 -42.49
N SER A 426 -1.87 -9.82 -41.37
CA SER A 426 -0.85 -10.86 -41.30
C SER A 426 -1.30 -12.03 -40.41
N SER A 427 -1.31 -13.23 -40.98
CA SER A 427 -1.67 -14.44 -40.25
C SER A 427 -0.50 -15.17 -39.59
N SER A 428 0.74 -14.70 -39.74
CA SER A 428 1.93 -15.47 -39.34
C SER A 428 3.05 -14.66 -38.68
N ALA A 429 2.97 -13.35 -38.71
CA ALA A 429 4.00 -12.53 -38.09
C ALA A 429 4.00 -12.65 -36.57
N GLN A 430 5.16 -12.64 -35.98
CA GLN A 430 5.35 -12.76 -34.52
C GLN A 430 6.40 -11.80 -34.02
N SER A 431 6.18 -11.25 -32.85
CA SER A 431 7.17 -10.47 -32.12
C SER A 431 7.48 -11.07 -30.74
N LYS A 432 8.72 -10.88 -30.32
CA LYS A 432 9.14 -11.23 -28.96
C LYS A 432 10.04 -10.15 -28.41
N ILE A 433 9.65 -9.60 -27.26
CA ILE A 433 10.43 -8.63 -26.51
C ILE A 433 10.86 -9.24 -25.18
N VAL A 434 12.14 -9.10 -24.84
CA VAL A 434 12.70 -9.58 -23.58
C VAL A 434 13.52 -8.46 -22.95
N LYS A 435 13.22 -8.15 -21.69
CA LYS A 435 14.00 -7.22 -20.87
C LYS A 435 14.55 -7.92 -19.65
N HIS A 436 15.83 -7.80 -19.41
CA HIS A 436 16.50 -8.18 -18.17
C HIS A 436 16.99 -6.92 -17.48
N THR A 437 16.73 -6.78 -16.18
CA THR A 437 17.25 -5.66 -15.39
C THR A 437 17.86 -6.20 -14.10
N GLY A 438 19.10 -5.88 -13.86
CA GLY A 438 19.77 -6.05 -12.58
C GLY A 438 20.01 -4.67 -11.95
N PHE A 439 19.71 -4.51 -10.69
CA PHE A 439 19.89 -3.23 -10.01
C PHE A 439 20.47 -3.41 -8.61
N LEU A 440 21.23 -2.40 -8.20
CA LEU A 440 21.78 -2.26 -6.85
C LEU A 440 21.73 -0.78 -6.47
N ASP A 441 21.05 -0.45 -5.40
CA ASP A 441 21.11 0.87 -4.74
C ASP A 441 21.61 0.66 -3.32
N GLN A 442 22.69 1.34 -2.97
CA GLN A 442 23.31 1.20 -1.65
C GLN A 442 23.81 2.53 -1.12
N GLN A 443 23.66 2.70 0.18
CA GLN A 443 24.11 3.92 0.83
C GLN A 443 24.58 3.67 2.26
N VAL A 444 25.61 4.43 2.64
CA VAL A 444 26.24 4.36 3.96
C VAL A 444 26.07 5.70 4.66
N ARG A 445 25.61 5.67 5.89
CA ARG A 445 25.49 6.84 6.75
C ARG A 445 26.86 7.22 7.33
N ILE A 446 27.26 8.45 7.10
CA ILE A 446 28.42 9.06 7.72
C ILE A 446 27.93 10.09 8.72
N PRO A 447 28.10 9.86 10.04
CA PRO A 447 27.70 10.86 11.02
C PRO A 447 28.61 12.08 10.93
N PHE A 448 28.04 13.26 10.76
CA PHE A 448 28.78 14.56 10.81
C PHE A 448 29.32 14.88 12.20
N ASP A 449 28.93 14.12 13.19
CA ASP A 449 29.37 14.23 14.57
C ASP A 449 30.71 13.49 14.85
N LEU A 450 31.42 13.11 13.79
CA LEU A 450 32.70 12.40 13.93
C LEU A 450 33.66 13.15 14.86
N GLY A 451 33.69 14.49 14.76
CA GLY A 451 34.47 15.34 15.68
C GLY A 451 34.02 15.25 17.14
N LYS A 452 32.68 15.22 17.37
CA LYS A 452 32.12 15.02 18.73
C LYS A 452 32.43 13.63 19.28
N ARG A 453 32.38 12.59 18.43
CA ARG A 453 32.73 11.22 18.81
C ARG A 453 34.21 11.07 19.13
N ILE A 454 35.09 11.73 18.35
CA ILE A 454 36.53 11.75 18.62
C ILE A 454 36.80 12.49 19.92
N ARG A 455 36.11 13.61 20.17
CA ARG A 455 36.20 14.35 21.43
C ARG A 455 35.71 13.52 22.62
N ALA A 456 34.59 12.84 22.51
CA ALA A 456 34.05 11.95 23.56
C ALA A 456 34.99 10.77 23.87
N LYS A 457 35.81 10.34 22.91
CA LYS A 457 36.85 9.32 23.16
C LYS A 457 38.07 9.88 23.85
N ARG A 458 38.39 11.17 23.68
CA ARG A 458 39.55 11.84 24.29
C ARG A 458 39.25 12.47 25.63
N ASP A 459 38.01 12.92 25.83
CA ASP A 459 37.54 13.63 26.99
C ASP A 459 36.40 12.84 27.64
N THR A 460 36.68 12.16 28.73
CA THR A 460 35.70 11.33 29.48
C THR A 460 34.62 12.16 30.14
N SER A 461 34.81 13.50 30.31
CA SER A 461 33.80 14.40 30.82
C SER A 461 32.75 14.80 29.77
N PHE A 462 33.07 14.61 28.50
CA PHE A 462 32.17 14.90 27.38
C PHE A 462 31.28 13.72 27.03
N HIS A 463 30.07 13.71 27.59
CA HIS A 463 29.06 12.64 27.31
C HIS A 463 28.32 12.97 26.01
N TYR A 464 28.60 12.21 24.96
CA TYR A 464 27.90 12.25 23.69
C TYR A 464 27.12 10.97 23.49
N ASN A 465 25.79 11.09 23.41
CA ASN A 465 24.94 9.96 23.08
C ASN A 465 24.63 9.97 21.55
N PRO A 466 25.21 9.07 20.75
CA PRO A 466 25.00 9.01 19.31
C PRO A 466 23.58 8.55 18.92
N ASP A 467 22.86 7.94 19.86
CA ASP A 467 21.49 7.46 19.63
C ASP A 467 20.43 8.46 20.16
N SER A 468 20.86 9.63 20.66
CA SER A 468 19.91 10.65 21.07
C SER A 468 19.12 11.14 19.85
N LEU A 469 17.81 11.17 20.02
CA LEU A 469 16.84 11.63 19.01
C LEU A 469 16.87 13.18 18.87
N ASP A 470 18.05 13.76 18.78
CA ASP A 470 18.18 15.20 18.57
C ASP A 470 17.68 15.57 17.18
N LYS A 471 16.71 16.50 17.10
CA LYS A 471 16.15 17.03 15.85
C LYS A 471 17.20 17.76 14.98
N ASN A 472 18.35 18.05 15.53
CA ASN A 472 19.44 18.78 14.88
C ASN A 472 20.58 17.87 14.39
N ILE A 473 20.38 16.56 14.31
CA ILE A 473 21.41 15.65 13.82
C ILE A 473 21.64 15.91 12.33
N THR A 474 22.81 16.45 12.04
CA THR A 474 23.34 16.52 10.68
C THR A 474 23.91 15.17 10.30
N THR A 475 23.41 14.60 9.22
CA THR A 475 23.89 13.33 8.70
C THR A 475 24.25 13.46 7.22
N ALA A 476 25.30 12.75 6.82
CA ALA A 476 25.66 12.58 5.44
C ALA A 476 25.52 11.11 5.07
N TYR A 477 25.13 10.87 3.85
CA TYR A 477 25.04 9.54 3.25
C TYR A 477 25.84 9.57 1.96
N ILE A 478 26.76 8.64 1.80
CA ILE A 478 27.41 8.36 0.52
C ILE A 478 26.78 7.11 -0.02
N GLY A 479 26.38 7.15 -1.28
CA GLY A 479 25.75 6.01 -1.90
C GLY A 479 26.20 5.81 -3.35
N HIS A 480 25.88 4.64 -3.84
CA HIS A 480 26.10 4.20 -5.20
C HIS A 480 24.83 3.48 -5.67
N SER A 481 24.39 3.82 -6.87
CA SER A 481 23.29 3.13 -7.54
C SER A 481 23.77 2.68 -8.90
N THR A 482 23.49 1.45 -9.27
CA THR A 482 23.76 0.90 -10.60
C THR A 482 22.53 0.16 -11.10
N GLU A 483 22.17 0.41 -12.33
CA GLU A 483 21.13 -0.30 -13.07
C GLU A 483 21.69 -0.78 -14.40
N TRP A 484 21.66 -2.08 -14.60
CA TRP A 484 21.98 -2.71 -15.86
C TRP A 484 20.73 -3.30 -16.47
N SER A 485 20.38 -2.90 -17.68
CA SER A 485 19.20 -3.38 -18.41
C SER A 485 19.58 -3.81 -19.82
N THR A 486 19.00 -4.92 -20.29
CA THR A 486 19.09 -5.32 -21.68
C THR A 486 17.68 -5.47 -22.25
N TYR A 487 17.48 -4.89 -23.40
CA TYR A 487 16.24 -4.95 -24.17
C TYR A 487 16.52 -5.69 -25.47
N THR A 488 15.78 -6.71 -25.79
CA THR A 488 15.92 -7.44 -27.05
C THR A 488 14.54 -7.58 -27.66
N ARG A 489 14.40 -7.19 -28.90
CA ARG A 489 13.20 -7.38 -29.70
C ARG A 489 13.54 -8.20 -30.92
N LYS A 490 12.72 -9.19 -31.22
CA LYS A 490 12.76 -9.99 -32.44
C LYS A 490 11.41 -9.89 -33.14
N TYR A 491 11.44 -9.70 -34.43
CA TYR A 491 10.27 -9.71 -35.31
C TYR A 491 10.50 -10.70 -36.45
N VAL A 492 9.54 -11.58 -36.69
CA VAL A 492 9.62 -12.68 -37.66
C VAL A 492 8.34 -12.73 -38.48
N THR A 493 8.44 -12.83 -39.80
CA THR A 493 7.31 -12.96 -40.71
C THR A 493 7.36 -14.31 -41.47
N GLN A 494 6.28 -14.66 -42.17
CA GLN A 494 6.22 -15.81 -43.05
C GLN A 494 7.17 -15.60 -44.24
N GLY A 495 8.17 -16.40 -44.37
CA GLY A 495 9.23 -16.26 -45.39
C GLY A 495 10.62 -16.04 -44.78
N ASP A 496 10.70 -15.84 -43.50
CA ASP A 496 11.97 -15.81 -42.80
C ASP A 496 12.51 -17.23 -42.66
N ILE A 497 13.55 -17.54 -43.41
CA ILE A 497 14.20 -18.85 -43.38
C ILE A 497 14.88 -19.03 -42.03
N MET A 498 14.55 -20.10 -41.30
CA MET A 498 15.16 -20.49 -40.02
C MET A 498 14.97 -19.50 -38.85
N GLY A 499 13.93 -18.68 -38.83
CA GLY A 499 13.66 -17.76 -37.71
C GLY A 499 14.66 -16.62 -37.62
N VAL A 500 15.34 -16.28 -38.69
CA VAL A 500 16.17 -15.09 -38.83
C VAL A 500 15.27 -13.93 -39.20
N GLY A 501 14.66 -13.32 -38.19
CA GLY A 501 13.92 -12.07 -38.32
C GLY A 501 14.77 -10.89 -37.89
N ASP A 502 14.20 -9.71 -38.01
CA ASP A 502 14.84 -8.49 -37.52
C ASP A 502 15.03 -8.54 -36.00
N SER A 503 16.21 -8.24 -35.54
CA SER A 503 16.56 -8.20 -34.11
C SER A 503 17.18 -6.87 -33.74
N LEU A 504 16.52 -6.16 -32.82
CA LEU A 504 17.00 -4.93 -32.19
C LEU A 504 17.36 -5.23 -30.74
N ARG A 505 18.52 -4.75 -30.30
CA ARG A 505 18.97 -4.93 -28.93
C ARG A 505 19.58 -3.64 -28.39
N VAL A 506 19.19 -3.27 -27.18
CA VAL A 506 19.78 -2.17 -26.41
C VAL A 506 20.29 -2.71 -25.09
N MET A 507 21.53 -2.41 -24.75
CA MET A 507 22.06 -2.58 -23.40
C MET A 507 22.23 -1.20 -22.78
N LYS A 508 21.70 -1.02 -21.60
CA LYS A 508 21.74 0.22 -20.83
C LYS A 508 22.45 -0.06 -19.52
N LEU A 509 23.44 0.75 -19.18
CA LEU A 509 24.10 0.75 -17.87
C LEU A 509 24.07 2.17 -17.34
N ASP A 510 23.46 2.37 -16.19
CA ASP A 510 23.40 3.63 -15.49
C ASP A 510 24.05 3.49 -14.12
N ASN A 511 25.12 4.22 -13.87
CA ASN A 511 25.85 4.23 -12.61
C ASN A 511 25.80 5.62 -12.02
N LYS A 512 25.45 5.70 -10.73
CA LYS A 512 25.36 6.95 -9.99
C LYS A 512 26.17 6.87 -8.70
N LEU A 513 26.96 7.86 -8.44
CA LEU A 513 27.58 8.10 -7.13
C LEU A 513 26.99 9.37 -6.54
N PHE A 514 26.52 9.31 -5.32
CA PHE A 514 25.81 10.42 -4.70
C PHE A 514 26.20 10.69 -3.26
N LEU A 515 26.03 11.95 -2.88
CA LEU A 515 26.17 12.46 -1.54
C LEU A 515 24.84 13.09 -1.12
N LYS A 516 24.22 12.56 -0.08
CA LYS A 516 23.04 13.18 0.54
C LYS A 516 23.46 13.85 1.84
N LEU A 517 23.06 15.09 1.97
CA LEU A 517 23.30 15.89 3.15
C LEU A 517 21.98 16.24 3.81
N GLN A 518 21.90 16.06 5.12
CA GLN A 518 20.78 16.45 5.94
C GLN A 518 21.25 17.41 7.07
N PRO A 519 21.78 18.60 6.70
CA PRO A 519 22.41 19.51 7.65
C PRO A 519 21.41 20.43 8.36
N TRP A 520 20.15 20.43 7.93
CA TRP A 520 19.12 21.35 8.39
C TRP A 520 18.03 20.62 9.15
N ARG A 521 17.21 21.37 9.87
CA ARG A 521 16.02 20.83 10.54
C ARG A 521 15.01 20.31 9.53
N GLU A 522 14.28 19.26 9.89
CA GLU A 522 13.21 18.72 9.06
C GLU A 522 12.14 19.76 8.66
N ASP A 523 11.88 20.75 9.53
CA ASP A 523 10.93 21.84 9.27
C ASP A 523 11.60 23.03 8.57
N GLY A 524 12.88 22.91 8.18
CA GLY A 524 13.63 23.99 7.53
C GLY A 524 13.18 24.20 6.08
N VAL A 525 13.38 25.42 5.59
CA VAL A 525 13.13 25.77 4.19
C VAL A 525 13.91 24.84 3.27
N VAL A 526 15.13 24.51 3.63
CA VAL A 526 15.93 23.44 3.04
C VAL A 526 16.22 22.42 4.13
N SER A 527 15.78 21.18 3.94
CA SER A 527 15.97 20.09 4.90
C SER A 527 16.94 19.02 4.42
N LYS A 528 17.03 18.82 3.13
CA LYS A 528 17.91 17.83 2.49
C LYS A 528 18.49 18.35 1.21
N LEU A 529 19.72 17.96 0.94
CA LEU A 529 20.43 18.22 -0.31
C LEU A 529 20.99 16.89 -0.82
N ASN A 530 20.75 16.59 -2.07
CA ASN A 530 21.32 15.45 -2.77
C ASN A 530 22.13 15.96 -3.96
N VAL A 531 23.35 15.48 -4.11
CA VAL A 531 24.20 15.81 -5.25
C VAL A 531 24.87 14.53 -5.71
N GLY A 532 24.90 14.32 -7.00
CA GLY A 532 25.51 13.13 -7.57
C GLY A 532 26.08 13.35 -8.94
N ILE A 533 26.91 12.40 -9.34
CA ILE A 533 27.45 12.26 -10.68
C ILE A 533 26.98 10.92 -11.23
N GLY A 534 26.70 10.87 -12.52
CA GLY A 534 26.28 9.65 -13.18
C GLY A 534 27.02 9.41 -14.49
N ASP A 535 27.10 8.14 -14.85
CA ASP A 535 27.61 7.63 -16.12
C ASP A 535 26.50 6.80 -16.76
N HIS A 536 26.13 7.14 -17.98
CA HIS A 536 25.08 6.49 -18.73
C HIS A 536 25.63 5.92 -20.03
N LEU A 537 25.70 4.60 -20.09
CA LEU A 537 26.21 3.88 -21.25
C LEU A 537 25.05 3.16 -21.96
N LEU A 538 24.90 3.43 -23.25
CA LEU A 538 23.98 2.76 -24.15
C LEU A 538 24.76 2.01 -25.23
N HIS A 539 24.43 0.77 -25.46
CA HIS A 539 24.97 -0.03 -26.51
C HIS A 539 23.84 -0.58 -27.37
N TYR A 540 23.75 -0.10 -28.59
CA TYR A 540 22.80 -0.50 -29.62
C TYR A 540 23.39 -1.59 -30.48
N TYR A 541 22.55 -2.54 -30.84
CA TYR A 541 22.92 -3.66 -31.69
C TYR A 541 21.74 -4.02 -32.57
N ASP A 542 21.96 -3.93 -33.88
CA ASP A 542 20.96 -4.26 -34.90
C ASP A 542 21.44 -5.45 -35.69
N SER A 543 20.58 -6.42 -35.87
CA SER A 543 20.85 -7.56 -36.74
C SER A 543 19.71 -7.65 -37.75
N VAL A 544 19.96 -7.04 -38.90
CA VAL A 544 19.11 -7.13 -40.08
C VAL A 544 19.90 -7.91 -41.12
N SER A 545 19.43 -9.09 -41.48
CA SER A 545 20.16 -10.00 -42.35
C SER A 545 21.59 -10.38 -41.85
N THR A 546 22.57 -10.45 -42.69
CA THR A 546 23.90 -11.03 -42.38
C THR A 546 24.94 -10.09 -41.78
N ARG A 547 24.64 -8.81 -41.60
CA ARG A 547 25.61 -7.83 -41.07
C ARG A 547 25.06 -7.10 -39.86
N PRO A 548 25.51 -7.45 -38.65
CA PRO A 548 25.15 -6.71 -37.45
C PRO A 548 25.84 -5.35 -37.40
N THR A 549 25.10 -4.30 -37.12
CA THR A 549 25.63 -2.98 -36.82
C THR A 549 25.69 -2.79 -35.28
N ARG A 550 26.68 -2.02 -34.81
CA ARG A 550 26.85 -1.70 -33.39
C ARG A 550 27.12 -0.21 -33.25
N HIS A 551 26.44 0.38 -32.30
CA HIS A 551 26.64 1.77 -31.93
C HIS A 551 26.75 1.89 -30.42
N VAL A 552 27.57 2.78 -29.90
CA VAL A 552 27.79 2.98 -28.46
C VAL A 552 27.72 4.45 -28.14
N ASP A 553 26.81 4.79 -27.29
CA ASP A 553 26.61 6.11 -26.71
C ASP A 553 27.02 6.11 -25.24
N ASN A 554 27.85 7.05 -24.84
CA ASN A 554 28.20 7.24 -23.45
C ASN A 554 28.03 8.71 -23.05
N SER A 555 27.60 8.93 -21.82
CA SER A 555 27.32 10.26 -21.28
C SER A 555 27.68 10.36 -19.82
N PHE A 556 28.31 11.46 -19.44
CA PHE A 556 28.56 11.82 -18.06
C PHE A 556 27.68 13.01 -17.68
N TYR A 557 26.96 12.86 -16.57
CA TYR A 557 26.04 13.90 -16.09
C TYR A 557 26.20 14.16 -14.60
N VAL A 558 25.75 15.34 -14.20
CA VAL A 558 25.60 15.70 -12.80
C VAL A 558 24.14 15.91 -12.48
N TYR A 559 23.76 15.59 -11.26
CA TYR A 559 22.42 15.86 -10.80
C TYR A 559 22.42 16.38 -9.37
N ALA A 560 21.39 17.18 -9.05
CA ALA A 560 21.20 17.73 -7.73
C ALA A 560 19.71 17.74 -7.38
N GLY A 561 19.42 17.55 -6.11
CA GLY A 561 18.06 17.64 -5.59
C GLY A 561 18.03 18.33 -4.23
N VAL A 562 17.02 19.14 -4.01
CA VAL A 562 16.79 19.89 -2.77
C VAL A 562 15.37 19.60 -2.29
N GLU A 563 15.22 19.32 -1.02
CA GLU A 563 13.90 19.14 -0.38
C GLU A 563 13.78 20.07 0.83
N GLY A 564 12.56 20.54 1.09
CA GLY A 564 12.32 21.36 2.26
C GLY A 564 10.85 21.56 2.58
N LYS A 565 10.63 22.39 3.61
CA LYS A 565 9.29 22.77 4.06
C LYS A 565 9.19 24.28 4.24
N LEU A 566 8.17 24.87 3.65
CA LEU A 566 7.81 26.27 3.84
C LEU A 566 6.62 26.37 4.78
N PHE A 567 6.79 27.20 5.86
CA PHE A 567 5.69 27.50 6.80
C PHE A 567 4.98 26.26 7.40
N ARG A 568 5.65 25.10 7.50
CA ARG A 568 5.10 23.81 8.00
C ARG A 568 3.90 23.25 7.23
N ARG A 569 3.47 23.89 6.14
CA ARG A 569 2.28 23.53 5.36
C ARG A 569 2.57 23.20 3.91
N VAL A 570 3.73 23.62 3.42
CA VAL A 570 4.15 23.40 2.05
C VAL A 570 5.39 22.52 2.08
N ASP A 571 5.28 21.31 1.58
CA ASP A 571 6.43 20.45 1.28
C ASP A 571 6.83 20.75 -0.16
N TRP A 572 8.09 21.01 -0.40
CA TRP A 572 8.61 21.28 -1.73
C TRP A 572 9.89 20.50 -2.00
N ASP A 573 10.07 20.13 -3.23
CA ASP A 573 11.31 19.56 -3.74
C ASP A 573 11.59 20.09 -5.16
N ALA A 574 12.87 20.21 -5.47
CA ALA A 574 13.35 20.55 -6.79
C ALA A 574 14.56 19.69 -7.12
N LYS A 575 14.66 19.27 -8.36
CA LYS A 575 15.77 18.49 -8.88
C LYS A 575 16.19 19.00 -10.24
N MET A 576 17.44 18.78 -10.57
CA MET A 576 18.02 19.09 -11.87
C MET A 576 19.05 18.04 -12.25
N ASP A 577 19.16 17.79 -13.54
CA ASP A 577 20.23 17.05 -14.15
C ASP A 577 20.82 17.82 -15.34
N TYR A 578 22.09 17.64 -15.58
CA TYR A 578 22.80 18.27 -16.70
C TYR A 578 23.89 17.35 -17.22
N VAL A 579 23.93 17.14 -18.54
CA VAL A 579 24.92 16.30 -19.19
C VAL A 579 26.17 17.13 -19.53
N LEU A 580 27.29 16.74 -18.92
CA LEU A 580 28.57 17.43 -19.05
C LEU A 580 29.37 16.99 -20.25
N ALA A 581 29.23 15.74 -20.69
CA ALA A 581 29.98 15.17 -21.80
C ALA A 581 29.24 13.95 -22.36
N GLY A 582 29.50 13.68 -23.65
CA GLY A 582 28.94 12.53 -24.33
C GLY A 582 28.07 12.89 -25.52
N TRP A 583 27.35 11.90 -26.07
CA TRP A 583 26.55 12.06 -27.29
C TRP A 583 25.42 13.10 -27.13
N ASN A 584 24.86 13.20 -25.95
CA ASN A 584 23.80 14.12 -25.61
C ASN A 584 24.31 15.31 -24.77
N PHE A 585 25.54 15.75 -25.00
CA PHE A 585 26.10 16.92 -24.31
C PHE A 585 25.13 18.10 -24.27
N SER A 586 25.05 18.79 -23.14
CA SER A 586 24.12 19.90 -22.86
C SER A 586 22.63 19.52 -22.73
N ASP A 587 22.29 18.23 -22.66
CA ASP A 587 20.96 17.85 -22.20
C ASP A 587 20.77 18.30 -20.77
N PHE A 588 19.56 18.78 -20.45
CA PHE A 588 19.22 19.13 -19.08
C PHE A 588 17.77 18.82 -18.77
N GLY A 589 17.49 18.63 -17.49
CA GLY A 589 16.15 18.54 -16.95
C GLY A 589 16.06 19.27 -15.61
N VAL A 590 14.97 19.96 -15.40
CA VAL A 590 14.62 20.62 -14.13
C VAL A 590 13.19 20.23 -13.79
N GLU A 591 12.98 19.76 -12.59
CA GLU A 591 11.65 19.41 -12.07
C GLU A 591 11.48 20.02 -10.69
N ALA A 592 10.32 20.59 -10.43
CA ALA A 592 9.96 21.16 -9.14
C ALA A 592 8.56 20.71 -8.74
N ASN A 593 8.43 20.31 -7.49
CA ASN A 593 7.18 19.88 -6.90
C ASN A 593 6.87 20.68 -5.65
N ALA A 594 5.61 21.03 -5.43
CA ALA A 594 5.15 21.66 -4.20
C ALA A 594 3.82 21.04 -3.77
N LEU A 595 3.73 20.60 -2.52
CA LEU A 595 2.52 20.04 -1.93
C LEU A 595 2.07 20.92 -0.76
N MET A 596 0.96 21.60 -0.95
CA MET A 596 0.34 22.48 0.04
C MET A 596 -0.81 21.74 0.72
N ARG A 597 -0.84 21.74 2.07
CA ARG A 597 -1.90 21.13 2.85
C ARG A 597 -2.68 22.17 3.63
N PHE A 598 -4.00 22.20 3.42
CA PHE A 598 -4.94 23.08 4.08
C PHE A 598 -5.91 22.29 4.95
N PHE A 599 -6.30 22.85 6.09
CA PHE A 599 -7.23 22.24 7.04
C PHE A 599 -8.48 23.13 7.23
N PRO A 600 -9.28 23.35 6.17
CA PRO A 600 -10.42 24.27 6.23
C PRO A 600 -11.54 23.76 7.14
N PHE A 601 -11.65 22.46 7.34
CA PHE A 601 -12.73 21.85 8.10
C PHE A 601 -12.22 21.32 9.45
N ARG A 602 -12.80 21.78 10.56
CA ARG A 602 -12.40 21.33 11.91
C ARG A 602 -12.54 19.83 12.10
N ARG A 603 -13.51 19.18 11.45
CA ARG A 603 -13.72 17.73 11.47
C ARG A 603 -12.77 16.95 10.58
N ALA A 604 -12.16 17.61 9.61
CA ALA A 604 -11.28 17.00 8.60
C ALA A 604 -9.78 17.19 8.91
N LYS A 605 -9.40 17.39 10.18
CA LYS A 605 -7.96 17.49 10.57
C LYS A 605 -7.11 16.29 10.12
N ARG A 606 -7.75 15.16 9.82
CA ARG A 606 -7.11 13.91 9.38
C ARG A 606 -7.06 13.75 7.86
N SER A 607 -7.81 14.57 7.11
CA SER A 607 -7.88 14.54 5.65
C SER A 607 -7.77 15.97 5.13
N PRO A 608 -6.54 16.51 5.05
CA PRO A 608 -6.34 17.86 4.55
C PRO A 608 -6.75 17.96 3.09
N LEU A 609 -7.24 19.14 2.70
CA LEU A 609 -7.26 19.54 1.31
C LEU A 609 -5.82 19.72 0.87
N SER A 610 -5.43 19.09 -0.24
CA SER A 610 -4.08 19.22 -0.79
C SER A 610 -4.10 19.83 -2.18
N LEU A 611 -3.20 20.79 -2.40
CA LEU A 611 -2.88 21.34 -3.70
C LEU A 611 -1.44 20.92 -4.04
N SER A 612 -1.30 20.10 -5.07
CA SER A 612 -0.01 19.68 -5.62
C SER A 612 0.27 20.50 -6.88
N LEU A 613 1.44 21.09 -6.94
CA LEU A 613 1.96 21.75 -8.13
C LEU A 613 3.18 20.97 -8.61
N HIS A 614 3.24 20.70 -9.89
CA HIS A 614 4.36 20.06 -10.59
C HIS A 614 4.75 20.92 -11.78
N ALA A 615 6.04 21.16 -11.95
CA ALA A 615 6.60 21.86 -13.10
C ALA A 615 7.86 21.13 -13.54
N GLU A 616 7.94 20.85 -14.83
CA GLU A 616 9.09 20.18 -15.45
C GLU A 616 9.47 20.93 -16.72
N THR A 617 10.77 21.10 -16.94
CA THR A 617 11.31 21.53 -18.23
C THR A 617 12.54 20.71 -18.55
N SER A 618 12.63 20.24 -19.79
CA SER A 618 13.75 19.40 -20.23
C SER A 618 14.10 19.70 -21.69
N LEU A 619 15.37 19.52 -22.00
CA LEU A 619 15.92 19.52 -23.35
C LEU A 619 16.68 18.21 -23.52
N ARG A 620 16.27 17.37 -24.48
CA ARG A 620 16.83 16.02 -24.66
C ARG A 620 17.19 15.77 -26.11
N ALA A 621 18.34 15.18 -26.33
CA ALA A 621 18.73 14.71 -27.65
C ALA A 621 17.93 13.47 -28.04
N PRO A 622 17.53 13.33 -29.31
CA PRO A 622 16.90 12.09 -29.79
C PRO A 622 17.84 10.89 -29.62
N ASN A 623 17.29 9.72 -29.33
CA ASN A 623 18.09 8.52 -29.15
C ASN A 623 18.59 7.96 -30.52
N HIS A 624 19.48 6.95 -30.47
CA HIS A 624 20.07 6.38 -31.67
C HIS A 624 19.05 5.84 -32.66
N TYR A 625 17.99 5.13 -32.18
CA TYR A 625 16.97 4.58 -33.10
C TYR A 625 16.04 5.65 -33.69
N GLN A 626 15.91 6.78 -33.07
CA GLN A 626 15.20 7.94 -33.65
C GLN A 626 16.04 8.61 -34.74
N GLN A 627 17.35 8.66 -34.57
CA GLN A 627 18.27 9.22 -35.55
C GLN A 627 18.58 8.24 -36.68
N PHE A 628 18.88 7.00 -36.33
CA PHE A 628 19.29 5.95 -37.27
C PHE A 628 18.47 4.67 -37.06
N MET A 629 17.90 4.18 -38.13
CA MET A 629 17.20 2.89 -38.14
C MET A 629 17.53 2.14 -39.44
N ASN A 630 17.75 0.83 -39.30
CA ASN A 630 17.97 -0.05 -40.44
C ASN A 630 17.33 -1.40 -40.16
N THR A 631 16.03 -1.50 -40.49
CA THR A 631 15.27 -2.75 -40.52
C THR A 631 15.03 -3.17 -41.97
N ARG A 632 14.30 -4.23 -42.18
CA ARG A 632 14.00 -4.72 -43.54
C ARG A 632 13.26 -3.67 -44.37
N ASN A 633 12.19 -3.11 -43.83
CA ASN A 633 11.29 -2.21 -44.56
C ASN A 633 11.51 -0.73 -44.16
N PHE A 634 12.11 -0.48 -43.02
CA PHE A 634 12.27 0.90 -42.48
C PHE A 634 13.73 1.26 -42.35
N LYS A 635 14.12 2.31 -43.09
CA LYS A 635 15.49 2.83 -43.07
C LYS A 635 15.44 4.34 -43.04
N TRP A 636 16.15 4.94 -42.08
CA TRP A 636 16.38 6.38 -42.00
C TRP A 636 17.74 6.68 -41.39
N ASP A 637 18.24 7.84 -41.73
CA ASP A 637 19.46 8.46 -41.20
C ASP A 637 19.17 9.95 -41.09
N ASN A 638 18.75 10.37 -39.89
CA ASN A 638 18.25 11.70 -39.61
C ASN A 638 19.24 12.48 -38.75
N ASP A 639 19.19 13.80 -38.84
CA ASP A 639 19.90 14.73 -37.96
C ASP A 639 18.90 15.62 -37.24
N PHE A 640 18.14 15.04 -36.32
CA PHE A 640 17.12 15.78 -35.59
C PHE A 640 17.69 16.66 -34.50
N SER A 641 17.10 17.83 -34.33
CA SER A 641 17.39 18.74 -33.24
C SER A 641 16.87 18.20 -31.91
N LYS A 642 17.41 18.75 -30.82
CA LYS A 642 16.93 18.41 -29.48
C LYS A 642 15.47 18.75 -29.29
N VAL A 643 14.76 17.88 -28.60
CA VAL A 643 13.35 18.04 -28.22
C VAL A 643 13.28 18.79 -26.88
N SER A 644 12.53 19.88 -26.85
CA SER A 644 12.23 20.59 -25.60
C SER A 644 10.81 20.24 -25.13
N THR A 645 10.69 19.96 -23.84
CA THR A 645 9.42 19.67 -23.21
C THR A 645 9.28 20.50 -21.95
N THR A 646 8.22 21.29 -21.85
CA THR A 646 7.87 22.01 -20.64
C THR A 646 6.47 21.60 -20.21
N LYS A 647 6.31 21.16 -18.97
CA LYS A 647 5.03 20.76 -18.39
C LYS A 647 4.76 21.49 -17.09
N ALA A 648 3.51 21.81 -16.86
CA ALA A 648 3.03 22.32 -15.59
C ALA A 648 1.71 21.63 -15.25
N GLU A 649 1.60 21.08 -14.06
CA GLU A 649 0.36 20.46 -13.55
C GLU A 649 0.01 21.03 -12.19
N ALA A 650 -1.29 21.22 -11.96
CA ALA A 650 -1.85 21.61 -10.68
C ALA A 650 -2.98 20.63 -10.31
N ALA A 651 -2.79 19.89 -9.24
CA ALA A 651 -3.79 18.91 -8.77
C ALA A 651 -4.33 19.32 -7.40
N LEU A 652 -5.65 19.49 -7.35
CA LEU A 652 -6.40 19.78 -6.13
C LEU A 652 -7.11 18.50 -5.69
N ASP A 653 -6.79 18.02 -4.48
CA ASP A 653 -7.45 16.86 -3.88
C ASP A 653 -8.20 17.27 -2.61
N ILE A 654 -9.50 16.96 -2.58
CA ILE A 654 -10.42 17.24 -1.48
C ILE A 654 -10.99 15.91 -0.96
N PRO A 655 -10.28 15.20 -0.08
CA PRO A 655 -10.68 13.86 0.36
C PRO A 655 -12.04 13.83 1.07
N HIS A 656 -12.44 14.96 1.69
CA HIS A 656 -13.74 15.06 2.34
C HIS A 656 -14.92 14.95 1.36
N TRP A 657 -14.76 15.48 0.15
CA TRP A 657 -15.74 15.38 -0.93
C TRP A 657 -15.41 14.27 -1.92
N ARG A 658 -14.27 13.55 -1.71
CA ARG A 658 -13.76 12.56 -2.65
C ARG A 658 -13.56 13.11 -4.06
N LEU A 659 -13.22 14.38 -4.13
CA LEU A 659 -13.05 15.16 -5.35
C LEU A 659 -11.56 15.38 -5.61
N GLY A 660 -11.12 15.07 -6.82
CA GLY A 660 -9.80 15.40 -7.35
C GLY A 660 -9.95 16.14 -8.70
N VAL A 661 -9.27 17.25 -8.84
CA VAL A 661 -9.19 18.03 -10.10
C VAL A 661 -7.73 18.19 -10.45
N ASN A 662 -7.36 17.86 -11.68
CA ASN A 662 -6.00 18.09 -12.19
C ASN A 662 -6.07 18.91 -13.46
N LEU A 663 -5.31 20.00 -13.50
CA LEU A 663 -5.12 20.86 -14.67
C LEU A 663 -3.67 20.72 -15.13
N GLY A 664 -3.46 20.54 -16.41
CA GLY A 664 -2.14 20.39 -17.00
C GLY A 664 -1.96 21.23 -18.26
N TYR A 665 -0.76 21.70 -18.46
CA TYR A 665 -0.32 22.37 -19.66
C TYR A 665 1.06 21.81 -20.07
N ALA A 666 1.19 21.45 -21.34
CA ALA A 666 2.47 21.04 -21.91
C ALA A 666 2.79 21.86 -23.18
N LEU A 667 4.07 22.20 -23.31
CA LEU A 667 4.64 22.87 -24.47
C LEU A 667 5.76 21.99 -25.01
N LEU A 668 5.66 21.58 -26.26
CA LEU A 668 6.61 20.73 -26.95
C LEU A 668 7.27 21.56 -28.06
N GLY A 669 8.58 21.68 -28.01
CA GLY A 669 9.38 22.25 -29.11
C GLY A 669 10.12 21.13 -29.83
N ASN A 670 10.06 21.16 -31.15
CA ASN A 670 10.63 20.15 -32.03
C ASN A 670 10.20 18.70 -31.70
N PRO A 671 8.89 18.44 -31.45
CA PRO A 671 8.46 17.10 -31.08
C PRO A 671 8.72 16.09 -32.20
N LEU A 672 9.11 14.88 -31.79
CA LEU A 672 9.24 13.71 -32.65
C LEU A 672 7.93 12.93 -32.66
N TYR A 673 7.53 12.44 -33.84
CA TYR A 673 6.35 11.60 -34.01
C TYR A 673 6.53 10.64 -35.17
N TYR A 674 5.80 9.56 -35.19
CA TYR A 674 5.73 8.64 -36.32
C TYR A 674 4.53 9.05 -37.19
N ASP A 675 4.81 9.32 -38.48
CA ASP A 675 3.78 9.73 -39.43
C ASP A 675 2.87 8.58 -39.90
N THR A 676 2.00 8.82 -40.85
CA THR A 676 1.06 7.82 -41.38
C THR A 676 1.75 6.64 -42.08
N GLU A 677 2.99 6.79 -42.48
CA GLU A 677 3.83 5.74 -43.09
C GLU A 677 4.75 5.04 -42.08
N SER A 678 4.56 5.33 -40.78
CA SER A 678 5.44 4.86 -39.68
C SER A 678 6.87 5.38 -39.77
N ILE A 679 7.14 6.44 -40.48
CA ILE A 679 8.45 7.10 -40.56
C ILE A 679 8.53 8.16 -39.45
N ILE A 680 9.64 8.19 -38.74
CA ILE A 680 9.83 9.20 -37.70
C ILE A 680 10.11 10.57 -38.35
N ARG A 681 9.39 11.58 -37.84
CA ARG A 681 9.49 12.97 -38.27
C ARG A 681 9.69 13.91 -37.10
N GLN A 682 10.29 15.04 -37.34
CA GLN A 682 10.37 16.14 -36.40
C GLN A 682 9.51 17.30 -36.86
N HIS A 683 8.71 17.87 -35.98
CA HIS A 683 7.86 19.01 -36.26
C HIS A 683 8.50 20.31 -35.77
N ASP A 684 8.69 21.29 -36.66
CA ASP A 684 9.44 22.51 -36.34
C ASP A 684 8.67 23.53 -35.49
N ALA A 685 7.34 23.48 -35.53
CA ALA A 685 6.52 24.41 -34.77
C ALA A 685 6.19 23.86 -33.35
N PRO A 686 6.06 24.73 -32.35
CA PRO A 686 5.70 24.28 -31.01
C PRO A 686 4.26 23.74 -30.97
N VAL A 687 4.06 22.65 -30.25
CA VAL A 687 2.76 22.04 -29.99
C VAL A 687 2.37 22.27 -28.53
N HIS A 688 1.17 22.81 -28.33
CA HIS A 688 0.60 23.08 -27.01
C HIS A 688 -0.46 22.03 -26.69
N ILE A 689 -0.44 21.53 -25.46
CA ILE A 689 -1.42 20.55 -24.96
C ILE A 689 -1.98 21.06 -23.65
N ILE A 690 -3.30 21.11 -23.57
CA ILE A 690 -4.03 21.50 -22.37
C ILE A 690 -4.81 20.29 -21.88
N LYS A 691 -4.80 20.07 -20.58
CA LYS A 691 -5.49 18.98 -19.91
C LYS A 691 -6.32 19.50 -18.74
N ALA A 692 -7.51 18.94 -18.57
CA ALA A 692 -8.30 19.05 -17.35
C ALA A 692 -8.85 17.67 -17.02
N SER A 693 -8.61 17.16 -15.83
CA SER A 693 -9.20 15.90 -15.38
C SER A 693 -9.95 16.08 -14.08
N LEU A 694 -11.10 15.42 -14.00
CA LEU A 694 -11.98 15.39 -12.86
C LEU A 694 -12.14 13.96 -12.38
N ARG A 695 -11.96 13.75 -11.09
CA ARG A 695 -12.31 12.51 -10.40
C ARG A 695 -13.24 12.85 -9.25
N GLU A 696 -14.41 12.26 -9.22
CA GLU A 696 -15.37 12.48 -8.14
C GLU A 696 -16.12 11.19 -7.82
N GLU A 697 -16.20 10.85 -6.56
CA GLU A 697 -16.98 9.73 -6.06
C GLU A 697 -18.14 10.24 -5.20
N PHE A 698 -19.34 10.28 -5.75
CA PHE A 698 -20.56 10.54 -4.99
C PHE A 698 -20.99 9.30 -4.23
N VAL A 699 -21.23 9.44 -2.94
CA VAL A 699 -21.78 8.37 -2.11
C VAL A 699 -23.15 8.76 -1.61
N ILE A 700 -24.17 8.19 -2.24
CA ILE A 700 -25.58 8.45 -1.96
C ILE A 700 -26.09 7.37 -1.00
N ALA A 701 -26.79 7.80 0.07
CA ALA A 701 -27.38 6.90 1.07
C ALA A 701 -26.41 5.85 1.66
N LYS A 702 -25.10 6.06 1.60
CA LYS A 702 -23.99 5.19 2.07
C LYS A 702 -23.81 3.87 1.31
N PHE A 703 -24.64 3.56 0.34
CA PHE A 703 -24.58 2.30 -0.41
C PHE A 703 -24.40 2.49 -1.90
N LEU A 704 -24.88 3.59 -2.50
CA LEU A 704 -24.73 3.88 -3.91
C LEU A 704 -23.47 4.75 -4.13
N HIS A 705 -22.54 4.23 -4.89
CA HIS A 705 -21.29 4.88 -5.25
C HIS A 705 -21.29 5.20 -6.74
N LEU A 706 -21.04 6.45 -7.10
CA LEU A 706 -20.87 6.93 -8.45
C LEU A 706 -19.45 7.48 -8.57
N ASP A 707 -18.49 6.65 -8.97
CA ASP A 707 -17.07 7.04 -9.20
C ASP A 707 -16.96 7.48 -10.66
N ASN A 708 -16.71 8.76 -10.88
CA ASN A 708 -16.63 9.37 -12.19
C ASN A 708 -15.21 9.88 -12.42
N ARG A 709 -14.64 9.52 -13.54
CA ARG A 709 -13.33 10.02 -14.01
C ARG A 709 -13.53 10.54 -15.42
N ILE A 710 -13.24 11.82 -15.59
CA ILE A 710 -13.42 12.50 -16.87
C ILE A 710 -12.11 13.19 -17.19
N LEU A 711 -11.64 13.01 -18.40
CA LEU A 711 -10.48 13.67 -18.98
C LEU A 711 -10.95 14.56 -20.12
N PHE A 712 -10.55 15.81 -20.09
CA PHE A 712 -10.64 16.74 -21.19
C PHE A 712 -9.23 17.16 -21.59
N GLN A 713 -8.91 17.14 -22.88
CA GLN A 713 -7.61 17.56 -23.39
C GLN A 713 -7.71 18.10 -24.82
N LEU A 714 -6.81 19.00 -25.13
CA LEU A 714 -6.69 19.61 -26.44
C LEU A 714 -5.22 19.66 -26.85
N SER A 715 -4.94 19.23 -28.07
CA SER A 715 -3.66 19.46 -28.77
C SER A 715 -3.86 20.50 -29.85
N THR A 716 -2.93 21.45 -29.99
CA THR A 716 -2.95 22.43 -31.10
C THR A 716 -2.65 21.81 -32.44
N ASN A 717 -2.04 20.65 -32.47
CA ASN A 717 -1.74 19.92 -33.69
C ASN A 717 -2.07 18.43 -33.50
N GLN A 718 -3.20 18.01 -34.06
CA GLN A 718 -3.69 16.64 -33.97
C GLN A 718 -2.95 15.67 -34.94
N ASP A 719 -2.26 16.19 -35.96
CA ASP A 719 -1.48 15.35 -36.87
C ASP A 719 -0.14 14.92 -36.24
N VAL A 720 0.35 15.69 -35.25
CA VAL A 720 1.59 15.41 -34.51
C VAL A 720 1.28 14.66 -33.22
N VAL A 721 0.31 15.14 -32.45
CA VAL A 721 -0.12 14.55 -31.18
C VAL A 721 -1.64 14.38 -31.20
N PRO A 722 -2.16 13.28 -31.75
CA PRO A 722 -3.59 13.00 -31.76
C PRO A 722 -4.05 12.62 -30.34
N LEU A 723 -5.12 13.26 -29.87
CA LEU A 723 -5.69 13.03 -28.54
C LEU A 723 -7.22 13.05 -28.59
N PRO A 724 -7.92 12.16 -27.88
CA PRO A 724 -9.36 12.28 -27.68
C PRO A 724 -9.65 13.55 -26.86
N MET A 725 -10.57 14.39 -27.34
CA MET A 725 -10.91 15.65 -26.66
C MET A 725 -11.54 15.38 -25.29
N VAL A 726 -12.43 14.41 -25.20
CA VAL A 726 -13.05 13.98 -23.95
C VAL A 726 -13.00 12.47 -23.85
N ALA A 727 -12.62 11.97 -22.67
CA ALA A 727 -12.73 10.56 -22.32
C ALA A 727 -13.32 10.41 -20.93
N GLY A 728 -14.11 9.36 -20.73
CA GLY A 728 -14.78 9.07 -19.49
C GLY A 728 -14.64 7.62 -19.07
N ASN A 729 -14.44 7.41 -17.75
CA ASN A 729 -14.52 6.13 -17.08
C ASN A 729 -15.47 6.30 -15.90
N LEU A 730 -16.69 5.79 -16.04
CA LEU A 730 -17.75 5.92 -15.07
C LEU A 730 -17.98 4.57 -14.41
N ARG A 731 -17.82 4.50 -13.12
CA ARG A 731 -18.01 3.28 -12.33
C ARG A 731 -19.09 3.52 -11.28
N TRP A 732 -20.27 2.95 -11.52
CA TRP A 732 -21.43 3.12 -10.67
C TRP A 732 -21.80 1.78 -10.02
N PHE A 733 -21.84 1.73 -8.71
CA PHE A 733 -22.08 0.48 -8.01
C PHE A 733 -22.80 0.69 -6.68
N VAL A 734 -23.52 -0.36 -6.30
CA VAL A 734 -24.11 -0.50 -4.98
C VAL A 734 -23.18 -1.35 -4.12
N GLN A 735 -22.85 -0.86 -2.94
CA GLN A 735 -22.03 -1.57 -1.97
C GLN A 735 -22.82 -1.83 -0.70
N PHE A 736 -22.84 -3.08 -0.25
CA PHE A 736 -23.54 -3.48 0.96
C PHE A 736 -22.83 -4.60 1.69
N VAL A 737 -23.05 -4.64 3.00
CA VAL A 737 -22.49 -5.67 3.87
C VAL A 737 -23.49 -6.81 3.98
N VAL A 738 -23.10 -7.99 3.49
CA VAL A 738 -23.94 -9.21 3.53
C VAL A 738 -23.84 -9.88 4.89
N GLN A 739 -22.63 -9.97 5.44
CA GLN A 739 -22.39 -10.63 6.71
C GLN A 739 -21.41 -9.84 7.57
N ARG A 740 -21.73 -9.73 8.86
CA ARG A 740 -20.86 -9.18 9.89
C ARG A 740 -20.49 -10.24 10.91
N ASP A 741 -19.40 -10.02 11.65
CA ASP A 741 -19.02 -10.84 12.78
C ASP A 741 -20.09 -10.75 13.91
N GLU A 742 -20.02 -11.65 14.88
CA GLU A 742 -20.95 -11.68 16.02
C GLU A 742 -20.95 -10.37 16.81
N THR A 743 -19.83 -9.68 16.86
CA THR A 743 -19.66 -8.38 17.54
C THR A 743 -20.12 -7.19 16.67
N LYS A 744 -20.49 -7.41 15.41
CA LYS A 744 -20.85 -6.40 14.40
C LYS A 744 -19.76 -5.34 14.17
N THR A 745 -18.54 -5.62 14.54
CA THR A 745 -17.40 -4.70 14.43
C THR A 745 -16.64 -4.83 13.11
N HIS A 746 -16.66 -6.03 12.52
CA HIS A 746 -15.97 -6.32 11.27
C HIS A 746 -16.94 -6.87 10.22
N ASN A 747 -16.77 -6.43 8.99
CA ASN A 747 -17.49 -7.00 7.85
C ASN A 747 -16.80 -8.30 7.46
N ILE A 748 -17.52 -9.41 7.53
CA ILE A 748 -17.03 -10.73 7.06
C ILE A 748 -17.19 -10.83 5.56
N MET A 749 -18.37 -10.38 5.06
CA MET A 749 -18.69 -10.42 3.63
C MET A 749 -19.28 -9.08 3.20
N GLU A 750 -18.68 -8.48 2.21
CA GLU A 750 -19.08 -7.23 1.58
C GLU A 750 -19.19 -7.44 0.08
N MET A 751 -20.22 -6.87 -0.55
CA MET A 751 -20.49 -7.05 -1.96
C MET A 751 -20.65 -5.72 -2.66
N GLN A 752 -20.12 -5.63 -3.86
CA GLN A 752 -20.33 -4.55 -4.81
C GLN A 752 -20.96 -5.12 -6.08
N ILE A 753 -22.02 -4.51 -6.56
CA ILE A 753 -22.64 -4.82 -7.84
C ILE A 753 -22.74 -3.51 -8.60
N GLY A 754 -22.23 -3.48 -9.83
CA GLY A 754 -22.21 -2.24 -10.57
C GLY A 754 -21.93 -2.37 -12.05
N ILE A 755 -21.91 -1.22 -12.68
CA ILE A 755 -21.65 -1.03 -14.10
C ILE A 755 -20.42 -0.15 -14.23
N ASN A 756 -19.55 -0.49 -15.17
CA ASN A 756 -18.45 0.34 -15.63
C ASN A 756 -18.74 0.78 -17.05
N ALA A 757 -18.57 2.06 -17.35
CA ALA A 757 -18.76 2.62 -18.68
C ALA A 757 -17.51 3.37 -19.14
N LEU A 758 -16.97 2.97 -20.30
CA LEU A 758 -15.86 3.63 -20.96
C LEU A 758 -16.38 4.34 -22.22
N CYS A 759 -16.03 5.60 -22.38
CA CYS A 759 -16.43 6.38 -23.56
C CYS A 759 -15.35 7.40 -23.92
N ASN A 760 -15.28 7.75 -25.18
CA ASN A 760 -14.47 8.85 -25.70
C ASN A 760 -15.10 9.52 -26.94
N THR A 761 -14.75 10.78 -27.15
CA THR A 761 -15.10 11.50 -28.35
C THR A 761 -14.31 10.99 -29.56
N PRO A 762 -14.84 11.20 -30.80
CA PRO A 762 -14.13 10.80 -32.01
C PRO A 762 -12.74 11.44 -32.11
N TRP A 763 -11.75 10.62 -32.40
CA TRP A 763 -10.35 11.03 -32.58
C TRP A 763 -9.63 10.08 -33.52
N TYR A 764 -8.50 10.52 -34.06
CA TYR A 764 -7.63 9.67 -34.85
C TYR A 764 -6.85 8.73 -33.91
N ALA A 765 -7.41 7.55 -33.59
CA ALA A 765 -6.71 6.57 -32.79
C ALA A 765 -5.47 6.08 -33.55
N PRO A 766 -4.34 5.92 -32.88
CA PRO A 766 -3.11 5.53 -33.55
C PRO A 766 -3.18 4.11 -34.10
N ALA A 767 -2.44 3.89 -35.18
CA ALA A 767 -2.18 2.55 -35.73
C ALA A 767 -0.93 1.93 -35.09
N TRP A 768 -0.74 0.65 -35.29
CA TRP A 768 0.40 -0.09 -34.74
C TRP A 768 1.31 -0.62 -35.85
N ASN A 769 2.61 -0.30 -35.76
CA ASN A 769 3.61 -0.90 -36.63
C ASN A 769 4.29 -2.10 -35.95
N PRO A 770 4.01 -3.34 -36.39
CA PRO A 770 4.53 -4.53 -35.76
C PRO A 770 6.03 -4.76 -36.01
N GLU A 771 6.62 -4.19 -37.06
CA GLU A 771 8.06 -4.34 -37.36
C GLU A 771 8.88 -3.41 -36.45
N LEU A 772 8.48 -2.16 -36.30
CA LEU A 772 9.16 -1.20 -35.42
C LEU A 772 8.80 -1.40 -33.95
N GLY A 773 7.59 -1.87 -33.66
CA GLY A 773 7.07 -2.01 -32.31
C GLY A 773 6.64 -0.69 -31.70
N VAL A 774 6.08 0.20 -32.50
CA VAL A 774 5.65 1.54 -32.12
C VAL A 774 4.24 1.85 -32.59
N PHE A 775 3.53 2.70 -31.87
CA PHE A 775 2.33 3.35 -32.37
C PHE A 775 2.71 4.47 -33.35
N HIS A 776 1.96 4.63 -34.43
CA HIS A 776 2.13 5.71 -35.40
C HIS A 776 0.80 6.40 -35.68
N ASN A 777 0.87 7.63 -36.15
CA ASN A 777 -0.31 8.41 -36.42
C ASN A 777 -1.03 7.93 -37.69
N GLN A 778 -2.33 8.09 -37.73
CA GLN A 778 -3.17 7.95 -38.88
C GLN A 778 -4.13 9.14 -38.97
N ASN A 779 -4.59 9.51 -40.16
CA ASN A 779 -5.49 10.64 -40.39
C ASN A 779 -6.71 10.29 -41.24
N GLU A 780 -6.97 9.01 -41.45
CA GLU A 780 -8.03 8.54 -42.33
C GLU A 780 -9.35 8.37 -41.61
N VAL A 781 -9.32 7.63 -40.46
CA VAL A 781 -10.52 7.22 -39.70
C VAL A 781 -10.52 7.75 -38.29
N LYS A 782 -11.63 8.38 -37.89
CA LYS A 782 -11.87 8.76 -36.51
C LYS A 782 -12.69 7.71 -35.80
N TYR A 783 -12.13 7.20 -34.70
CA TYR A 783 -12.79 6.22 -33.85
C TYR A 783 -13.44 6.85 -32.63
N THR A 784 -14.58 6.34 -32.25
CA THR A 784 -15.28 6.69 -31.02
C THR A 784 -15.67 5.40 -30.32
N ASN A 785 -15.31 5.29 -29.06
CA ASN A 785 -15.79 4.20 -28.23
C ASN A 785 -16.86 4.74 -27.31
N GLY A 786 -18.07 4.30 -27.50
CA GLY A 786 -18.99 4.84 -26.61
C GLY A 786 -20.42 4.36 -26.64
N PRO A 787 -20.91 4.07 -25.46
CA PRO A 787 -20.18 3.60 -24.29
C PRO A 787 -19.92 2.08 -24.34
N ILE A 788 -18.73 1.66 -23.95
CA ILE A 788 -18.45 0.24 -23.63
C ILE A 788 -18.95 0.00 -22.22
N LEU A 789 -19.90 -0.91 -22.06
CA LEU A 789 -20.57 -1.16 -20.77
C LEU A 789 -20.18 -2.54 -20.23
N ASP A 790 -19.64 -2.58 -19.01
CA ASP A 790 -19.32 -3.81 -18.29
C ASP A 790 -20.18 -3.92 -17.05
N LEU A 791 -20.74 -5.09 -16.79
CA LEU A 791 -21.41 -5.41 -15.55
C LEU A 791 -20.43 -6.18 -14.63
N PHE A 792 -20.33 -5.80 -13.37
CA PHE A 792 -19.43 -6.49 -12.44
C PHE A 792 -20.05 -6.75 -11.08
N VAL A 793 -19.57 -7.83 -10.45
CA VAL A 793 -19.86 -8.21 -9.07
C VAL A 793 -18.53 -8.48 -8.37
N ASN A 794 -18.23 -7.72 -7.32
CA ASN A 794 -17.10 -7.95 -6.44
C ASN A 794 -17.60 -8.42 -5.07
N ILE A 795 -17.01 -9.47 -4.56
CA ILE A 795 -17.34 -10.05 -3.27
C ILE A 795 -16.05 -10.09 -2.43
N GLN A 796 -16.00 -9.29 -1.39
CA GLN A 796 -14.98 -9.39 -0.36
C GLN A 796 -15.46 -10.37 0.71
N TRP A 797 -14.85 -11.55 0.78
CA TRP A 797 -15.14 -12.55 1.80
C TRP A 797 -13.92 -12.73 2.69
N LYS A 798 -14.02 -12.23 3.93
CA LYS A 798 -12.87 -12.14 4.83
C LYS A 798 -11.70 -11.38 4.14
N ARG A 799 -10.68 -12.10 3.68
CA ARG A 799 -9.51 -11.55 2.97
C ARG A 799 -9.52 -11.81 1.48
N ALA A 800 -10.28 -12.80 1.05
CA ALA A 800 -10.39 -13.12 -0.37
C ALA A 800 -11.34 -12.13 -1.06
N CYS A 801 -10.99 -11.73 -2.26
CA CYS A 801 -11.86 -10.99 -3.16
C CYS A 801 -12.17 -11.90 -4.35
N ILE A 802 -13.45 -12.14 -4.58
CA ILE A 802 -13.96 -12.87 -5.74
C ILE A 802 -14.66 -11.85 -6.62
N PHE A 803 -14.41 -11.88 -7.90
CA PHE A 803 -15.10 -11.01 -8.83
C PHE A 803 -15.53 -11.75 -10.10
N VAL A 804 -16.67 -11.30 -10.60
CA VAL A 804 -17.23 -11.73 -11.88
C VAL A 804 -17.52 -10.49 -12.68
N LYS A 805 -17.13 -10.48 -13.93
CA LYS A 805 -17.33 -9.37 -14.84
C LYS A 805 -17.95 -9.87 -16.14
N TRP A 806 -19.02 -9.23 -16.58
CA TRP A 806 -19.53 -9.38 -17.92
C TRP A 806 -19.10 -8.18 -18.74
N GLU A 807 -18.06 -8.36 -19.52
CA GLU A 807 -17.43 -7.33 -20.32
C GLU A 807 -18.27 -7.05 -21.56
N ASN A 808 -18.38 -5.77 -21.91
CA ASN A 808 -19.10 -5.26 -23.09
C ASN A 808 -20.48 -5.92 -23.29
N PHE A 809 -21.27 -6.06 -22.19
CA PHE A 809 -22.53 -6.78 -22.17
C PHE A 809 -23.60 -6.15 -23.09
N ALA A 810 -23.49 -4.84 -23.38
CA ALA A 810 -24.44 -4.10 -24.20
C ALA A 810 -24.12 -4.12 -25.69
N LYS A 811 -23.04 -4.80 -26.13
CA LYS A 811 -22.66 -4.89 -27.53
C LYS A 811 -23.75 -5.62 -28.34
N GLY A 812 -24.33 -4.94 -29.32
CA GLY A 812 -25.38 -5.46 -30.18
C GLY A 812 -26.80 -5.37 -29.60
N TRP A 813 -27.00 -5.11 -28.30
CA TRP A 813 -28.27 -4.83 -27.65
C TRP A 813 -28.04 -4.32 -26.22
N PRO A 814 -28.61 -3.20 -25.77
CA PRO A 814 -29.47 -2.28 -26.55
C PRO A 814 -28.71 -1.34 -27.50
N LEU A 815 -27.37 -1.43 -27.54
CA LEU A 815 -26.53 -0.54 -28.35
C LEU A 815 -26.29 -1.20 -29.72
N GLU A 816 -26.78 -0.58 -30.77
CA GLU A 816 -26.66 -1.09 -32.14
C GLU A 816 -25.23 -0.96 -32.70
N HIS A 817 -24.41 -0.03 -32.15
CA HIS A 817 -23.04 0.16 -32.60
C HIS A 817 -22.16 -1.04 -32.19
N ARG A 818 -21.44 -1.58 -33.16
CA ARG A 818 -20.67 -2.81 -33.05
C ARG A 818 -19.17 -2.59 -33.26
N ASP A 819 -18.81 -1.40 -33.71
CA ASP A 819 -17.47 -1.05 -34.17
C ASP A 819 -16.69 -0.38 -33.05
N TYR A 820 -16.31 -1.13 -32.05
CA TYR A 820 -15.47 -0.61 -30.97
C TYR A 820 -14.00 -0.90 -31.27
N PHE A 821 -13.32 0.06 -31.89
CA PHE A 821 -11.89 -0.02 -32.16
C PHE A 821 -11.09 0.63 -31.02
N THR A 822 -10.15 -0.08 -30.45
CA THR A 822 -9.22 0.43 -29.44
C THR A 822 -8.03 1.15 -30.08
N ALA A 823 -7.57 0.67 -31.22
CA ALA A 823 -6.57 1.27 -32.10
C ALA A 823 -7.04 1.07 -33.54
N ASP A 824 -6.39 1.71 -34.50
CA ASP A 824 -6.67 1.52 -35.90
C ASP A 824 -6.52 0.04 -36.31
N GLY A 825 -7.58 -0.54 -36.84
CA GLY A 825 -7.63 -1.97 -37.21
C GLY A 825 -7.75 -2.96 -36.05
N PHE A 826 -7.72 -2.54 -34.76
CA PHE A 826 -7.81 -3.45 -33.60
C PHE A 826 -9.12 -3.26 -32.85
N ILE A 827 -9.88 -4.32 -32.73
CA ILE A 827 -11.20 -4.35 -32.11
C ILE A 827 -11.12 -4.59 -30.60
N SER A 828 -12.06 -4.00 -29.85
CA SER A 828 -12.26 -4.32 -28.46
C SER A 828 -12.81 -5.74 -28.29
N SER A 829 -12.60 -6.32 -27.10
CA SER A 829 -13.17 -7.62 -26.73
C SER A 829 -14.67 -7.71 -27.01
N PRO A 830 -15.16 -8.86 -27.54
CA PRO A 830 -16.58 -9.11 -27.62
C PRO A 830 -17.19 -9.22 -26.23
N SER A 831 -18.52 -9.43 -26.20
CA SER A 831 -19.20 -9.74 -24.96
C SER A 831 -18.65 -11.04 -24.35
N SER A 832 -17.99 -10.96 -23.20
CA SER A 832 -17.38 -12.12 -22.52
C SER A 832 -17.56 -12.05 -21.01
N VAL A 833 -17.64 -13.23 -20.37
CA VAL A 833 -17.74 -13.35 -18.91
C VAL A 833 -16.38 -13.75 -18.36
N LYS A 834 -15.87 -12.94 -17.46
CA LYS A 834 -14.59 -13.15 -16.77
C LYS A 834 -14.80 -13.40 -15.30
N PHE A 835 -13.98 -14.24 -14.74
CA PHE A 835 -13.96 -14.58 -13.33
C PHE A 835 -12.59 -14.35 -12.72
N GLY A 836 -12.54 -13.91 -11.49
CA GLY A 836 -11.28 -13.73 -10.80
C GLY A 836 -11.36 -13.91 -9.30
N VAL A 837 -10.19 -14.21 -8.73
CA VAL A 837 -9.97 -14.33 -7.29
C VAL A 837 -8.67 -13.62 -6.96
N TYR A 838 -8.70 -12.77 -5.93
CA TYR A 838 -7.53 -12.19 -5.29
C TYR A 838 -7.50 -12.60 -3.83
N TRP A 839 -6.39 -13.15 -3.37
CA TRP A 839 -6.27 -13.68 -2.01
C TRP A 839 -4.93 -13.31 -1.38
N PRO A 840 -4.89 -12.30 -0.50
CA PRO A 840 -3.72 -11.99 0.30
C PRO A 840 -3.67 -12.84 1.57
N PHE A 841 -2.52 -13.48 1.83
CA PHE A 841 -2.27 -14.31 2.99
C PHE A 841 -1.28 -13.63 3.94
N TYR A 842 -1.65 -13.46 5.19
CA TYR A 842 -0.76 -13.03 6.27
C TYR A 842 -1.33 -13.43 7.62
N ILE A 843 -0.46 -13.72 8.56
CA ILE A 843 -0.87 -14.09 9.91
C ILE A 843 -1.14 -12.82 10.71
N GLN A 844 -2.36 -12.66 11.23
CA GLN A 844 -2.64 -11.63 12.23
C GLN A 844 -2.18 -12.15 13.61
N PRO A 845 -1.68 -11.27 14.52
CA PRO A 845 -1.42 -11.69 15.89
C PRO A 845 -2.71 -12.13 16.51
N HIS A 846 -2.69 -13.30 17.16
CA HIS A 846 -3.67 -13.55 18.19
C HIS A 846 -3.48 -12.48 19.27
N ARG A 847 -4.52 -11.73 19.61
CA ARG A 847 -4.58 -10.96 20.83
C ARG A 847 -4.55 -12.02 21.95
N ASN A 848 -3.46 -12.09 22.72
CA ASN A 848 -3.46 -12.83 23.97
C ASN A 848 -4.47 -12.14 24.88
N GLY A 849 -5.60 -12.79 25.15
CA GLY A 849 -6.62 -12.28 26.05
C GLY A 849 -8.03 -12.41 25.49
N ALA A 850 -8.44 -13.58 25.09
CA ALA A 850 -9.76 -14.15 25.21
C ALA A 850 -9.66 -15.60 24.74
N ALA A 851 -9.82 -16.53 25.63
CA ALA A 851 -10.11 -17.91 25.29
C ALA A 851 -11.45 -17.95 24.54
N GLY A 852 -11.38 -17.87 23.25
CA GLY A 852 -12.49 -17.92 22.33
C GLY A 852 -12.05 -18.69 21.11
N HIS A 853 -12.61 -19.86 20.95
CA HIS A 853 -12.37 -20.84 19.93
C HIS A 853 -11.88 -20.29 18.59
N SER A 854 -10.69 -20.73 18.20
CA SER A 854 -10.13 -20.63 16.87
C SER A 854 -11.05 -21.39 15.87
N HIS A 855 -11.85 -20.66 15.14
CA HIS A 855 -12.34 -21.04 13.84
C HIS A 855 -11.77 -20.09 12.79
N ASP A 856 -10.48 -20.27 12.52
CA ASP A 856 -9.81 -19.74 11.36
C ASP A 856 -9.15 -20.90 10.61
N ASN A 857 -9.91 -21.48 9.73
CA ASN A 857 -9.40 -22.24 8.59
C ASN A 857 -9.81 -21.55 7.30
#